data_632ce178eead642de131082f154d7c82
#
_entry.id   632ce178eead642de131082f154d7c82
#
_cell.length_a   1.000
_cell.length_b   1.000
_cell.length_c   1.000
_cell.angle_alpha   90.00
_cell.angle_beta   90.00
_cell.angle_gamma   90.00
#
_symmetry.space_group_name_H-M   'P 1'
#
loop_
_entity.id
_entity.type
_entity.pdbx_description
1 polymer ?
#
loop_
_entity_poly.entity_id
_entity_poly.type
_entity_poly.pdbx_seq_one_letter_code
_entity_poly.pdbx_strand_id
1 'polypeptide(L)'
;MRFRQLTAAVLVAVTLLSQSAFPVWAAEAGATRGEVAQMLLQAADDYNPNVQKTDIIKGYEDGQLHEERGVTRAEALVMLKRAFGTLPKPVGHNARMALASGDFHDIPDWAKDELSGVFDAGIAAGTAPGTFSPDEPVTQEQMQLFIDRVFALYGTNEKDDFYAAVNKEALETMEIPASRETESAFTALQSKTDAELLDAVKEAGTSSKSGKFFLSLLNKKFRDKKGLKPIEDSLAAIRNAKNFERLMQAHNTIQSKLYVPLLLGFTVNVDFKDSDNAYLTTLVTYEPLLPADFYENGTDEQKEAYFTYLRTVSAMAGQPFDETQLEAFYAFEKDIASHTMTAVQAADMDATYNVLKKEELADLFPELTLGDFLAGSMLRKKSKYLVPDVELAKTLGSYMTKEHTELLRMVMQISLLRSFSAYLTTDLQDATLTLAAAYTGTPKLTEDELALELVKQWMPLDLGDCWLRSRYGLSSEPDEIKQNVTKLVTDILEEYRKQVDAIDWLSDKTKVRIRNKLTLLELRIGFPEERRDPWNYSGHFSVSEENGFFTVQRISEVYANAAMNAQNNNYRKEEDKSFALDFFMVNAGYLAQNNRIEIPFALMQKPFYDENASYEENLAGIGFIIAHEIAHAFDPTGVRFDENGAFNTWMTEEETARFEAYCDELVDFYDGFEAAPGIAADGSLTLSENYADQLALQCITSLALQNKNVDMQKFYRDFARIWASTSTRDYAVYAGANDTHAPDKARVNRAVANCTAFLEAFDITEKDGMWVDEKDRVSLW
;
A
#
# COMPACT_ATOMS: atom_id res chain seq x y z
N MET A 1 -12.05 -11.81 -3.58
CA MET A 1 -11.16 -10.66 -3.70
C MET A 1 -11.80 -9.34 -3.24
N ARG A 2 -13.05 -9.01 -3.55
CA ARG A 2 -13.66 -7.73 -3.13
C ARG A 2 -14.07 -7.63 -1.65
N PHE A 3 -14.13 -8.71 -0.89
CA PHE A 3 -14.40 -8.68 0.56
C PHE A 3 -13.22 -8.16 1.41
N ARG A 4 -11.98 -8.19 0.88
CA ARG A 4 -10.79 -7.70 1.57
C ARG A 4 -10.61 -6.17 1.54
N GLN A 5 -11.23 -5.47 0.59
CA GLN A 5 -10.99 -4.03 0.40
C GLN A 5 -11.80 -3.12 1.33
N LEU A 6 -12.84 -3.58 1.99
CA LEU A 6 -13.62 -2.70 2.86
C LEU A 6 -13.15 -2.70 4.32
N THR A 7 -12.53 -3.76 4.75
CA THR A 7 -11.80 -3.76 6.02
C THR A 7 -10.49 -2.98 5.89
N ALA A 8 -9.87 -2.98 4.71
CA ALA A 8 -8.63 -2.24 4.46
C ALA A 8 -8.83 -0.72 4.24
N ALA A 9 -9.93 -0.29 3.61
CA ALA A 9 -10.18 1.15 3.37
C ALA A 9 -10.63 1.91 4.63
N VAL A 10 -11.03 1.21 5.71
CA VAL A 10 -11.38 1.80 7.00
C VAL A 10 -10.27 1.59 8.05
N LEU A 11 -9.21 0.84 7.72
CA LEU A 11 -8.20 0.35 8.68
C LEU A 11 -6.76 0.54 8.20
N VAL A 12 -6.46 1.59 7.44
CA VAL A 12 -5.07 1.98 7.17
C VAL A 12 -4.81 3.29 7.89
N ALA A 13 -4.42 3.20 9.14
CA ALA A 13 -3.57 4.17 9.80
C ALA A 13 -3.16 3.68 11.19
N VAL A 14 -1.91 3.88 11.42
CA VAL A 14 -1.17 3.90 12.69
C VAL A 14 -0.58 2.59 13.15
N THR A 15 0.71 2.48 12.91
CA THR A 15 1.61 1.85 13.87
C THR A 15 2.85 2.66 14.11
N LEU A 16 3.08 2.97 15.32
CA LEU A 16 4.28 3.64 15.76
C LEU A 16 5.10 2.83 16.74
N LEU A 17 6.40 3.00 16.58
CA LEU A 17 7.45 2.69 17.52
C LEU A 17 7.75 1.20 17.69
N SER A 18 8.18 0.55 16.64
CA SER A 18 9.31 -0.37 16.81
C SER A 18 10.60 0.44 16.65
N GLN A 19 11.45 0.38 17.63
CA GLN A 19 12.82 0.83 17.53
C GLN A 19 13.40 0.24 16.25
N SER A 20 13.64 1.08 15.24
CA SER A 20 14.57 0.74 14.20
C SER A 20 15.91 0.57 14.89
N ALA A 21 16.24 -0.68 15.22
CA ALA A 21 17.62 -1.04 15.46
C ALA A 21 18.33 -0.62 14.18
N PHE A 22 19.14 0.41 14.27
CA PHE A 22 20.13 0.69 13.23
C PHE A 22 20.82 -0.64 12.92
N PRO A 23 21.01 -1.00 11.65
CA PRO A 23 21.82 -2.17 11.33
C PRO A 23 23.12 -2.00 12.12
N VAL A 24 23.52 -3.03 12.85
CA VAL A 24 24.82 -3.07 13.52
C VAL A 24 25.84 -3.20 12.39
N TRP A 25 26.24 -2.05 11.87
CA TRP A 25 27.35 -1.97 10.94
C TRP A 25 28.59 -2.55 11.62
N ALA A 26 29.30 -3.40 10.93
CA ALA A 26 30.63 -3.83 11.36
C ALA A 26 31.45 -2.54 11.60
N ALA A 27 32.15 -2.47 12.74
CA ALA A 27 32.81 -1.29 13.21
C ALA A 27 33.78 -0.72 12.15
N GLU A 28 33.29 0.20 11.35
CA GLU A 28 34.11 1.06 10.49
C GLU A 28 34.83 2.08 11.35
N ALA A 29 36.04 2.46 10.94
CA ALA A 29 36.84 3.40 11.69
C ALA A 29 36.15 4.76 11.74
N GLY A 30 35.81 5.27 12.91
CA GLY A 30 35.18 6.59 13.09
C GLY A 30 35.99 7.69 12.39
N ALA A 31 35.28 8.68 11.84
CA ALA A 31 35.92 9.83 11.18
C ALA A 31 36.77 10.63 12.15
N THR A 32 37.82 11.23 11.64
CA THR A 32 38.69 12.14 12.45
C THR A 32 38.11 13.56 12.44
N ARG A 33 38.48 14.36 13.43
CA ARG A 33 38.08 15.78 13.52
C ARG A 33 38.55 16.58 12.31
N GLY A 34 39.73 16.23 11.73
CA GLY A 34 40.28 16.87 10.54
C GLY A 34 39.48 16.57 9.29
N GLU A 35 39.07 15.31 9.12
CA GLU A 35 38.24 14.87 8.00
C GLU A 35 36.86 15.54 8.06
N VAL A 36 36.16 15.48 9.19
CA VAL A 36 34.88 16.14 9.38
C VAL A 36 34.95 17.65 9.14
N ALA A 37 36.02 18.31 9.62
CA ALA A 37 36.18 19.73 9.36
C ALA A 37 36.42 20.05 7.89
N GLN A 38 37.06 19.16 7.14
CA GLN A 38 37.28 19.32 5.69
C GLN A 38 35.98 19.14 4.93
N MET A 39 35.19 18.11 5.27
CA MET A 39 33.85 17.90 4.72
C MET A 39 32.96 19.11 4.94
N LEU A 40 32.89 19.60 6.16
CA LEU A 40 32.07 20.75 6.54
C LEU A 40 32.54 22.06 5.90
N LEU A 41 33.83 22.27 5.76
CA LEU A 41 34.37 23.46 5.09
C LEU A 41 33.97 23.48 3.60
N GLN A 42 34.03 22.32 2.95
CA GLN A 42 33.61 22.17 1.56
C GLN A 42 32.09 22.33 1.42
N ALA A 43 31.32 21.70 2.28
CA ALA A 43 29.87 21.74 2.25
C ALA A 43 29.29 23.13 2.56
N ALA A 44 29.92 23.91 3.43
CA ALA A 44 29.45 25.24 3.81
C ALA A 44 29.89 26.36 2.87
N ASP A 45 30.72 26.13 1.87
CA ASP A 45 31.32 27.17 1.02
C ASP A 45 30.26 28.07 0.35
N ASP A 46 29.18 27.50 -0.14
CA ASP A 46 28.07 28.23 -0.77
C ASP A 46 27.15 28.96 0.24
N TYR A 47 27.10 28.51 1.48
CA TYR A 47 26.16 28.99 2.51
C TYR A 47 26.82 29.91 3.53
N ASN A 48 28.09 29.72 3.80
CA ASN A 48 28.92 30.53 4.72
C ASN A 48 30.36 30.69 4.15
N PRO A 49 30.54 31.42 3.03
CA PRO A 49 31.80 31.47 2.27
C PRO A 49 32.98 32.08 3.04
N ASN A 50 32.75 32.68 4.21
CA ASN A 50 33.81 33.26 5.05
C ASN A 50 34.25 32.34 6.18
N VAL A 51 33.61 31.17 6.35
CA VAL A 51 33.98 30.24 7.42
C VAL A 51 35.40 29.70 7.22
N GLN A 52 36.17 29.67 8.28
CA GLN A 52 37.53 29.11 8.28
C GLN A 52 37.57 27.81 9.08
N LYS A 53 38.51 26.92 8.79
CA LYS A 53 38.70 25.67 9.53
C LYS A 53 38.80 25.91 11.05
N THR A 54 39.42 27.00 11.49
CA THR A 54 39.54 27.41 12.90
C THR A 54 38.22 27.90 13.52
N ASP A 55 37.21 28.22 12.71
CA ASP A 55 35.86 28.52 13.19
C ASP A 55 35.08 27.24 13.50
N ILE A 56 35.31 26.21 12.71
CA ILE A 56 34.67 24.89 12.80
C ILE A 56 35.28 24.08 13.95
N ILE A 57 36.61 23.91 13.95
CA ILE A 57 37.34 23.20 15.00
C ILE A 57 37.85 24.20 16.04
N LYS A 58 37.47 24.02 17.29
CA LYS A 58 38.06 24.74 18.42
C LYS A 58 39.17 23.89 19.06
N GLY A 59 40.26 24.53 19.44
CA GLY A 59 41.35 23.86 20.12
C GLY A 59 41.02 23.43 21.55
N TYR A 60 41.82 22.53 22.07
CA TYR A 60 41.77 22.09 23.46
C TYR A 60 42.56 23.05 24.36
N GLU A 61 42.59 22.78 25.68
CA GLU A 61 43.30 23.58 26.66
C GLU A 61 44.82 23.66 26.40
N ASP A 62 45.40 22.68 25.69
CA ASP A 62 46.78 22.65 25.23
C ASP A 62 47.05 23.53 24.01
N GLY A 63 46.01 24.17 23.45
CA GLY A 63 46.06 25.05 22.27
C GLY A 63 46.19 24.32 20.95
N GLN A 64 46.08 22.98 20.93
CA GLN A 64 46.14 22.19 19.69
C GLN A 64 44.75 21.78 19.18
N LEU A 65 44.61 21.53 17.88
CA LEU A 65 43.34 21.16 17.26
C LEU A 65 43.04 19.65 17.32
N HIS A 66 44.06 18.83 17.48
CA HIS A 66 44.00 17.36 17.52
C HIS A 66 43.17 16.79 16.34
N GLU A 67 43.58 17.16 15.15
CA GLU A 67 42.85 16.80 13.89
C GLU A 67 42.80 15.27 13.65
N GLU A 68 43.81 14.56 14.13
CA GLU A 68 43.94 13.10 14.05
C GLU A 68 43.02 12.30 14.99
N ARG A 69 42.42 12.99 15.97
CA ARG A 69 41.52 12.34 16.93
C ARG A 69 40.16 12.05 16.30
N GLY A 70 39.61 10.88 16.62
CA GLY A 70 38.22 10.54 16.28
C GLY A 70 37.24 11.59 16.82
N VAL A 71 36.17 11.87 16.05
CA VAL A 71 35.13 12.84 16.41
C VAL A 71 33.93 12.13 17.01
N THR A 72 33.38 12.71 18.10
CA THR A 72 32.15 12.21 18.71
C THR A 72 30.93 12.86 18.06
N ARG A 73 29.75 12.25 18.24
CA ARG A 73 28.46 12.72 17.73
C ARG A 73 28.15 14.16 18.13
N ALA A 74 28.33 14.49 19.41
CA ALA A 74 28.16 15.87 19.88
C ALA A 74 29.18 16.84 19.25
N GLU A 75 30.45 16.45 19.16
CA GLU A 75 31.50 17.27 18.53
C GLU A 75 31.17 17.51 17.05
N ALA A 76 30.83 16.48 16.30
CA ALA A 76 30.52 16.58 14.87
C ALA A 76 29.33 17.52 14.57
N LEU A 77 28.26 17.43 15.34
CA LEU A 77 27.10 18.30 15.17
C LEU A 77 27.32 19.73 15.62
N VAL A 78 28.14 19.95 16.64
CA VAL A 78 28.63 21.29 17.04
C VAL A 78 29.50 21.88 15.94
N MET A 79 30.38 21.08 15.32
CA MET A 79 31.20 21.51 14.18
C MET A 79 30.32 21.88 12.98
N LEU A 80 29.30 21.09 12.70
CA LEU A 80 28.28 21.37 11.63
C LEU A 80 27.60 22.72 11.90
N LYS A 81 27.08 22.93 13.11
CA LYS A 81 26.43 24.20 13.49
C LYS A 81 27.36 25.40 13.33
N ARG A 82 28.63 25.25 13.62
CA ARG A 82 29.63 26.31 13.43
C ARG A 82 29.98 26.56 11.98
N ALA A 83 29.98 25.52 11.14
CA ALA A 83 30.21 25.63 9.70
C ALA A 83 29.10 26.42 9.00
N PHE A 84 27.86 26.05 9.25
CA PHE A 84 26.69 26.64 8.57
C PHE A 84 26.12 27.88 9.27
N GLY A 85 26.46 28.10 10.55
CA GLY A 85 25.92 29.24 11.32
C GLY A 85 24.47 28.99 11.78
N THR A 86 23.57 29.95 11.53
CA THR A 86 22.14 29.81 11.86
C THR A 86 21.45 28.95 10.82
N LEU A 87 20.99 27.76 11.25
CA LEU A 87 20.26 26.86 10.37
C LEU A 87 18.83 27.36 10.12
N PRO A 88 18.29 27.21 8.90
CA PRO A 88 16.89 27.50 8.61
C PRO A 88 15.96 26.60 9.43
N LYS A 89 14.76 27.08 9.71
CA LYS A 89 13.71 26.23 10.26
C LYS A 89 13.06 25.43 9.14
N PRO A 90 12.79 24.13 9.34
CA PRO A 90 12.11 23.33 8.33
C PRO A 90 10.68 23.84 8.11
N VAL A 91 10.21 23.77 6.87
CA VAL A 91 8.85 24.18 6.46
C VAL A 91 8.18 23.07 5.62
N GLY A 92 6.86 23.08 5.53
CA GLY A 92 6.09 22.15 4.70
C GLY A 92 6.42 20.67 5.00
N HIS A 93 6.73 19.90 3.97
CA HIS A 93 7.14 18.50 4.08
C HIS A 93 8.34 18.32 5.03
N ASN A 94 9.38 19.12 4.90
CA ASN A 94 10.56 19.03 5.74
C ASN A 94 10.25 19.26 7.22
N ALA A 95 9.27 20.14 7.55
CA ALA A 95 8.84 20.34 8.93
C ALA A 95 8.09 19.11 9.48
N ARG A 96 7.32 18.44 8.65
CA ARG A 96 6.64 17.18 9.03
C ARG A 96 7.62 16.03 9.22
N MET A 97 8.65 15.97 8.40
CA MET A 97 9.68 14.92 8.46
C MET A 97 10.79 15.21 9.47
N ALA A 98 10.85 16.42 10.01
CA ALA A 98 11.88 16.80 10.98
C ALA A 98 11.88 15.85 12.19
N LEU A 99 13.08 15.51 12.63
CA LEU A 99 13.25 14.70 13.83
C LEU A 99 12.80 15.51 15.05
N ALA A 100 11.99 14.90 15.93
CA ALA A 100 11.52 15.58 17.12
C ALA A 100 12.70 15.93 18.04
N SER A 101 12.77 17.19 18.47
CA SER A 101 13.66 17.58 19.55
C SER A 101 13.17 16.90 20.84
N GLY A 102 14.00 16.04 21.42
CA GLY A 102 13.69 15.38 22.69
C GLY A 102 14.37 16.04 23.87
N ASP A 103 13.79 15.88 25.07
CA ASP A 103 14.47 16.17 26.32
C ASP A 103 15.51 15.09 26.58
N PHE A 104 16.74 15.33 26.09
CA PHE A 104 17.84 14.39 26.27
C PHE A 104 18.53 14.64 27.60
N HIS A 105 18.74 13.58 28.37
CA HIS A 105 19.35 13.68 29.73
C HIS A 105 20.89 13.65 29.71
N ASP A 106 21.47 13.21 28.60
CA ASP A 106 22.89 12.92 28.45
C ASP A 106 23.66 13.97 27.63
N ILE A 107 23.04 15.09 27.22
CA ILE A 107 23.74 16.16 26.52
C ILE A 107 24.68 16.88 27.48
N PRO A 108 26.01 16.95 27.17
CA PRO A 108 26.96 17.65 27.99
C PRO A 108 26.73 19.18 27.97
N ASP A 109 26.94 19.84 29.11
CA ASP A 109 26.65 21.29 29.26
C ASP A 109 27.33 22.17 28.22
N TRP A 110 28.55 21.79 27.77
CA TRP A 110 29.29 22.54 26.75
C TRP A 110 28.63 22.53 25.35
N ALA A 111 27.78 21.54 25.08
CA ALA A 111 27.15 21.36 23.76
C ALA A 111 25.68 21.81 23.72
N LYS A 112 25.02 22.01 24.84
CA LYS A 112 23.58 22.29 24.93
C LYS A 112 23.11 23.43 24.03
N ASP A 113 23.77 24.57 24.12
CA ASP A 113 23.36 25.78 23.37
C ASP A 113 23.59 25.60 21.84
N GLU A 114 24.69 24.95 21.47
CA GLU A 114 25.04 24.71 20.06
C GLU A 114 24.10 23.66 19.43
N LEU A 115 23.82 22.56 20.14
CA LEU A 115 22.99 21.47 19.68
C LEU A 115 21.50 21.84 19.64
N SER A 116 21.02 22.77 20.46
CA SER A 116 19.64 23.25 20.39
C SER A 116 19.27 23.69 18.99
N GLY A 117 20.12 24.46 18.30
CA GLY A 117 19.87 24.89 16.93
C GLY A 117 19.86 23.73 15.90
N VAL A 118 20.57 22.65 16.16
CA VAL A 118 20.59 21.44 15.32
C VAL A 118 19.32 20.64 15.50
N PHE A 119 18.82 20.50 16.73
CA PHE A 119 17.56 19.84 17.04
C PHE A 119 16.35 20.63 16.52
N ASP A 120 16.35 21.95 16.71
CA ASP A 120 15.28 22.84 16.18
C ASP A 120 15.21 22.80 14.66
N ALA A 121 16.33 22.51 13.99
CA ALA A 121 16.41 22.33 12.55
C ALA A 121 16.05 20.89 12.09
N GLY A 122 15.83 19.96 13.03
CA GLY A 122 15.48 18.58 12.70
C GLY A 122 16.61 17.74 12.08
N ILE A 123 17.88 18.17 12.25
CA ILE A 123 19.05 17.50 11.66
C ILE A 123 19.40 16.20 12.38
N ALA A 124 19.25 16.17 13.70
CA ALA A 124 19.57 15.02 14.53
C ALA A 124 18.53 14.81 15.63
N ALA A 125 18.35 13.54 16.02
CA ALA A 125 17.52 13.13 17.15
C ALA A 125 18.31 12.25 18.12
N GLY A 126 17.66 11.78 19.18
CA GLY A 126 18.23 10.78 20.07
C GLY A 126 18.42 9.42 19.40
N THR A 127 19.26 8.60 20.00
CA THR A 127 19.48 7.19 19.63
C THR A 127 18.48 6.25 20.33
N ALA A 128 17.85 6.76 21.40
CA ALA A 128 16.75 6.12 22.13
C ALA A 128 15.92 7.19 22.86
N PRO A 129 14.73 6.89 23.38
CA PRO A 129 13.93 7.83 24.16
C PRO A 129 14.74 8.44 25.32
N GLY A 130 14.88 9.77 25.33
CA GLY A 130 15.63 10.52 26.33
C GLY A 130 17.16 10.41 26.23
N THR A 131 17.72 9.72 25.23
CA THR A 131 19.17 9.48 25.07
C THR A 131 19.66 9.99 23.72
N PHE A 132 20.69 10.84 23.74
CA PHE A 132 21.29 11.39 22.51
C PHE A 132 22.58 10.66 22.10
N SER A 133 23.24 9.99 23.02
CA SER A 133 24.55 9.30 22.83
C SER A 133 25.66 10.24 22.34
N PRO A 134 25.99 11.30 23.09
CA PRO A 134 26.92 12.37 22.65
C PRO A 134 28.34 11.91 22.38
N ASP A 135 28.78 10.85 23.05
CA ASP A 135 30.18 10.36 23.05
C ASP A 135 30.38 9.24 21.98
N GLU A 136 29.33 8.80 21.28
CA GLU A 136 29.50 7.82 20.21
C GLU A 136 30.32 8.40 19.04
N PRO A 137 31.23 7.61 18.43
CA PRO A 137 31.99 8.04 17.26
C PRO A 137 31.06 8.18 16.07
N VAL A 138 31.36 9.13 15.17
CA VAL A 138 30.64 9.34 13.90
C VAL A 138 31.49 8.88 12.73
N THR A 139 30.93 8.18 11.75
CA THR A 139 31.60 7.83 10.51
C THR A 139 31.51 8.97 9.46
N GLN A 140 32.26 8.89 8.37
CA GLN A 140 32.16 9.87 7.28
C GLN A 140 30.78 9.83 6.61
N GLU A 141 30.20 8.66 6.47
CA GLU A 141 28.86 8.45 5.89
C GLU A 141 27.78 9.11 6.76
N GLN A 142 27.85 8.91 8.07
CA GLN A 142 26.94 9.57 9.02
C GLN A 142 27.11 11.10 9.00
N MET A 143 28.34 11.58 8.83
CA MET A 143 28.58 13.02 8.71
C MET A 143 28.01 13.58 7.42
N GLN A 144 28.15 12.86 6.30
CA GLN A 144 27.57 13.24 5.02
C GLN A 144 26.03 13.32 5.14
N LEU A 145 25.42 12.33 5.78
CA LEU A 145 23.96 12.33 6.03
C LEU A 145 23.48 13.58 6.80
N PHE A 146 24.24 14.04 7.80
CA PHE A 146 23.91 15.30 8.51
C PHE A 146 24.06 16.52 7.59
N ILE A 147 25.05 16.53 6.71
CA ILE A 147 25.25 17.60 5.71
C ILE A 147 24.07 17.62 4.71
N ASP A 148 23.65 16.47 4.20
CA ASP A 148 22.55 16.36 3.25
C ASP A 148 21.23 16.85 3.86
N ARG A 149 20.98 16.57 5.13
CA ARG A 149 19.84 17.12 5.88
C ARG A 149 19.87 18.64 5.99
N VAL A 150 21.07 19.22 6.15
CA VAL A 150 21.23 20.69 6.13
C VAL A 150 20.94 21.23 4.73
N PHE A 151 21.43 20.60 3.67
CA PHE A 151 21.15 21.01 2.31
C PHE A 151 19.66 20.99 2.00
N ALA A 152 18.95 19.98 2.46
CA ALA A 152 17.50 19.91 2.32
C ALA A 152 16.76 21.12 2.93
N LEU A 153 17.28 21.72 4.00
CA LEU A 153 16.72 22.92 4.62
C LEU A 153 16.95 24.19 3.81
N TYR A 154 18.10 24.33 3.18
CA TYR A 154 18.41 25.48 2.32
C TYR A 154 17.75 25.42 0.96
N GLY A 155 17.23 24.27 0.61
CA GLY A 155 16.80 23.92 -0.73
C GLY A 155 17.98 23.46 -1.57
N THR A 156 17.77 22.39 -2.30
CA THR A 156 18.77 21.75 -3.13
C THR A 156 18.59 22.15 -4.59
N ASN A 157 19.57 21.86 -5.43
CA ASN A 157 19.48 22.00 -6.87
C ASN A 157 19.21 20.63 -7.55
N GLU A 158 18.88 20.65 -8.84
CA GLU A 158 18.52 19.45 -9.60
C GLU A 158 19.67 18.46 -9.78
N LYS A 159 20.91 18.86 -9.53
CA LYS A 159 22.09 18.01 -9.63
C LYS A 159 22.40 17.26 -8.33
N ASP A 160 21.91 17.77 -7.20
CA ASP A 160 22.19 17.19 -5.88
C ASP A 160 21.00 16.39 -5.33
N ASP A 161 19.77 16.87 -5.55
CA ASP A 161 18.54 16.16 -5.18
C ASP A 161 17.43 16.56 -6.17
N PHE A 162 17.29 15.76 -7.22
CA PHE A 162 16.40 16.08 -8.31
C PHE A 162 14.92 16.15 -7.89
N TYR A 163 14.48 15.19 -7.11
CA TYR A 163 13.10 15.16 -6.59
C TYR A 163 12.77 16.42 -5.78
N ALA A 164 13.61 16.76 -4.81
CA ALA A 164 13.36 17.89 -3.93
C ALA A 164 13.44 19.23 -4.66
N ALA A 165 14.36 19.37 -5.62
CA ALA A 165 14.52 20.59 -6.41
C ALA A 165 13.34 20.84 -7.34
N VAL A 166 12.91 19.81 -8.09
CA VAL A 166 11.78 19.91 -9.02
C VAL A 166 10.45 20.13 -8.30
N ASN A 167 10.26 19.47 -7.15
CA ASN A 167 9.01 19.51 -6.40
C ASN A 167 9.00 20.51 -5.25
N LYS A 168 9.98 21.42 -5.17
CA LYS A 168 10.16 22.35 -4.06
C LYS A 168 8.87 23.08 -3.66
N GLU A 169 8.19 23.71 -4.60
CA GLU A 169 6.95 24.47 -4.33
C GLU A 169 5.85 23.54 -3.78
N ALA A 170 5.68 22.36 -4.36
CA ALA A 170 4.70 21.37 -3.91
C ALA A 170 5.03 20.89 -2.49
N LEU A 171 6.29 20.53 -2.22
CA LEU A 171 6.74 20.07 -0.91
C LEU A 171 6.61 21.14 0.21
N GLU A 172 6.77 22.42 -0.14
CA GLU A 172 6.61 23.51 0.82
C GLU A 172 5.14 23.86 1.08
N THR A 173 4.24 23.71 0.10
CA THR A 173 2.87 24.23 0.16
C THR A 173 1.78 23.17 0.26
N MET A 174 2.07 21.92 -0.12
CA MET A 174 1.10 20.82 -0.09
C MET A 174 0.64 20.56 1.34
N GLU A 175 -0.67 20.63 1.57
CA GLU A 175 -1.30 20.34 2.86
C GLU A 175 -1.93 18.96 2.85
N ILE A 176 -1.81 18.25 3.96
CA ILE A 176 -2.47 16.95 4.15
C ILE A 176 -3.89 17.22 4.68
N PRO A 177 -4.95 16.79 3.99
CA PRO A 177 -6.30 16.88 4.50
C PRO A 177 -6.44 16.14 5.84
N ALA A 178 -7.26 16.68 6.75
CA ALA A 178 -7.45 16.10 8.09
C ALA A 178 -7.95 14.64 8.08
N SER A 179 -8.57 14.22 6.99
CA SER A 179 -9.07 12.84 6.80
C SER A 179 -8.02 11.84 6.30
N ARG A 180 -6.76 12.27 6.12
CA ARG A 180 -5.69 11.44 5.54
C ARG A 180 -4.35 11.72 6.21
N GLU A 181 -3.39 10.85 5.99
CA GLU A 181 -2.02 10.96 6.49
C GLU A 181 -1.00 11.28 5.40
N THR A 182 -1.44 11.26 4.15
CA THR A 182 -0.61 11.57 2.99
C THR A 182 -1.39 12.35 1.95
N GLU A 183 -0.68 13.15 1.17
CA GLU A 183 -1.20 13.85 -0.01
C GLU A 183 -0.19 13.72 -1.15
N SER A 184 -0.71 13.42 -2.35
CA SER A 184 0.07 13.26 -3.58
C SER A 184 -0.78 13.60 -4.79
N ALA A 185 -0.21 13.59 -5.99
CA ALA A 185 -0.98 13.73 -7.22
C ALA A 185 -2.08 12.67 -7.36
N PHE A 186 -1.80 11.43 -6.94
CA PHE A 186 -2.77 10.32 -6.96
C PHE A 186 -3.92 10.56 -5.99
N THR A 187 -3.62 10.88 -4.73
CA THR A 187 -4.66 11.09 -3.70
C THR A 187 -5.48 12.34 -3.96
N ALA A 188 -4.88 13.41 -4.49
CA ALA A 188 -5.57 14.62 -4.90
C ALA A 188 -6.56 14.35 -6.05
N LEU A 189 -6.12 13.62 -7.07
CA LEU A 189 -6.99 13.24 -8.18
C LEU A 189 -8.09 12.27 -7.73
N GLN A 190 -7.80 11.30 -6.85
CA GLN A 190 -8.82 10.42 -6.29
C GLN A 190 -9.88 11.20 -5.52
N SER A 191 -9.49 12.17 -4.69
CA SER A 191 -10.44 13.00 -3.95
C SER A 191 -11.34 13.83 -4.86
N LYS A 192 -10.77 14.37 -5.95
CA LYS A 192 -11.55 15.06 -6.97
C LYS A 192 -12.54 14.11 -7.62
N THR A 193 -12.10 12.91 -7.98
CA THR A 193 -12.96 11.88 -8.58
C THR A 193 -14.07 11.43 -7.62
N ASP A 194 -13.76 11.29 -6.33
CA ASP A 194 -14.73 10.93 -5.29
C ASP A 194 -15.80 12.01 -5.11
N ALA A 195 -15.41 13.27 -5.14
CA ALA A 195 -16.37 14.39 -5.13
C ALA A 195 -17.29 14.36 -6.37
N GLU A 196 -16.72 14.12 -7.56
CA GLU A 196 -17.49 13.98 -8.81
C GLU A 196 -18.44 12.76 -8.76
N LEU A 197 -18.01 11.63 -8.19
CA LEU A 197 -18.84 10.44 -7.98
C LEU A 197 -19.99 10.70 -7.03
N LEU A 198 -19.71 11.43 -5.92
CA LEU A 198 -20.71 11.81 -4.94
C LEU A 198 -21.80 12.70 -5.57
N ASP A 199 -21.40 13.69 -6.36
CA ASP A 199 -22.33 14.55 -7.07
C ASP A 199 -23.14 13.75 -8.11
N ALA A 200 -22.48 12.88 -8.88
CA ALA A 200 -23.15 12.05 -9.89
C ALA A 200 -24.17 11.09 -9.29
N VAL A 201 -23.87 10.43 -8.17
CA VAL A 201 -24.81 9.49 -7.52
C VAL A 201 -26.00 10.23 -6.90
N LYS A 202 -25.79 11.43 -6.36
CA LYS A 202 -26.85 12.31 -5.86
C LYS A 202 -27.75 12.81 -6.98
N GLU A 203 -27.17 13.25 -8.10
CA GLU A 203 -27.90 13.68 -9.29
C GLU A 203 -28.73 12.54 -9.87
N ALA A 204 -28.14 11.36 -10.01
CA ALA A 204 -28.83 10.17 -10.51
C ALA A 204 -30.00 9.76 -9.60
N GLY A 205 -29.86 9.87 -8.29
CA GLY A 205 -30.93 9.65 -7.31
C GLY A 205 -31.69 8.34 -7.58
N THR A 206 -33.02 8.41 -7.64
CA THR A 206 -33.86 7.22 -7.87
C THR A 206 -33.89 6.73 -9.33
N SER A 207 -33.21 7.42 -10.26
CA SER A 207 -33.13 7.00 -11.66
C SER A 207 -32.10 5.91 -11.92
N SER A 208 -31.10 5.74 -11.01
CA SER A 208 -30.08 4.69 -11.06
C SER A 208 -30.21 3.71 -9.89
N LYS A 209 -29.55 2.55 -10.00
CA LYS A 209 -29.50 1.56 -8.91
C LYS A 209 -28.54 1.99 -7.81
N SER A 210 -27.39 2.50 -8.18
CA SER A 210 -26.43 3.10 -7.26
C SER A 210 -27.03 4.25 -6.46
N GLY A 211 -27.79 5.15 -7.12
CA GLY A 211 -28.49 6.25 -6.43
C GLY A 211 -29.56 5.75 -5.47
N LYS A 212 -30.37 4.76 -5.84
CA LYS A 212 -31.34 4.14 -4.90
C LYS A 212 -30.64 3.50 -3.72
N PHE A 213 -29.53 2.81 -3.96
CA PHE A 213 -28.76 2.19 -2.87
C PHE A 213 -28.15 3.26 -1.97
N PHE A 214 -27.55 4.31 -2.53
CA PHE A 214 -27.05 5.47 -1.78
C PHE A 214 -28.13 6.10 -0.88
N LEU A 215 -29.31 6.37 -1.42
CA LEU A 215 -30.43 6.90 -0.64
C LEU A 215 -30.88 5.94 0.47
N SER A 216 -30.82 4.63 0.26
CA SER A 216 -31.16 3.65 1.29
C SER A 216 -30.18 3.65 2.46
N LEU A 217 -28.89 3.92 2.21
CA LEU A 217 -27.85 4.02 3.21
C LEU A 217 -28.04 5.28 4.10
N LEU A 218 -28.47 6.38 3.49
CA LEU A 218 -28.79 7.62 4.20
C LEU A 218 -30.12 7.59 4.95
N ASN A 219 -30.99 6.61 4.70
CA ASN A 219 -32.31 6.53 5.33
C ASN A 219 -32.25 6.02 6.78
N LYS A 220 -31.62 6.81 7.66
CA LYS A 220 -31.50 6.53 9.10
C LYS A 220 -32.84 6.16 9.76
N LYS A 221 -33.90 6.93 9.46
CA LYS A 221 -35.21 6.72 10.04
C LYS A 221 -35.77 5.32 9.76
N PHE A 222 -35.54 4.81 8.56
CA PHE A 222 -35.94 3.45 8.22
C PHE A 222 -35.06 2.41 8.92
N ARG A 223 -33.73 2.61 8.90
CA ARG A 223 -32.76 1.74 9.54
C ARG A 223 -33.02 1.59 11.05
N ASP A 224 -33.17 2.70 11.77
CA ASP A 224 -33.41 2.71 13.22
C ASP A 224 -34.78 2.12 13.57
N LYS A 225 -35.80 2.38 12.75
CA LYS A 225 -37.12 1.75 12.91
C LYS A 225 -37.06 0.23 12.72
N LYS A 226 -36.23 -0.28 11.85
CA LYS A 226 -36.01 -1.72 11.63
C LYS A 226 -35.14 -2.33 12.72
N GLY A 227 -34.18 -1.57 13.24
CA GLY A 227 -33.26 -2.03 14.27
C GLY A 227 -32.44 -3.25 13.81
N LEU A 228 -32.25 -4.19 14.71
CA LEU A 228 -31.57 -5.45 14.43
C LEU A 228 -32.48 -6.54 13.84
N LYS A 229 -33.74 -6.22 13.54
CA LYS A 229 -34.72 -7.19 13.04
C LYS A 229 -34.24 -8.00 11.81
N PRO A 230 -33.46 -7.43 10.86
CA PRO A 230 -32.95 -8.19 9.71
C PRO A 230 -32.05 -9.37 10.08
N ILE A 231 -31.37 -9.32 11.22
CA ILE A 231 -30.43 -10.35 11.72
C ILE A 231 -30.89 -11.00 13.04
N GLU A 232 -32.05 -10.63 13.57
CA GLU A 232 -32.51 -11.09 14.91
C GLU A 232 -32.59 -12.62 15.00
N ASP A 233 -33.11 -13.30 13.97
CA ASP A 233 -33.18 -14.77 13.96
C ASP A 233 -31.77 -15.38 14.04
N SER A 234 -30.77 -14.76 13.38
CA SER A 234 -29.40 -15.20 13.42
C SER A 234 -28.75 -14.96 14.79
N LEU A 235 -28.96 -13.77 15.38
CA LEU A 235 -28.53 -13.48 16.75
C LEU A 235 -29.18 -14.46 17.75
N ALA A 236 -30.48 -14.72 17.60
CA ALA A 236 -31.17 -15.66 18.45
C ALA A 236 -30.65 -17.10 18.31
N ALA A 237 -30.32 -17.53 17.11
CA ALA A 237 -29.70 -18.82 16.84
C ALA A 237 -28.36 -18.98 17.57
N ILE A 238 -27.51 -17.93 17.54
CA ILE A 238 -26.23 -17.90 18.26
C ILE A 238 -26.46 -17.94 19.76
N ARG A 239 -27.31 -17.05 20.29
CA ARG A 239 -27.60 -16.95 21.72
C ARG A 239 -28.13 -18.26 22.34
N ASN A 240 -29.03 -18.94 21.60
CA ASN A 240 -29.76 -20.11 22.11
C ASN A 240 -29.03 -21.43 21.80
N ALA A 241 -27.88 -21.42 21.17
CA ALA A 241 -27.09 -22.62 20.92
C ALA A 241 -26.59 -23.22 22.26
N LYS A 242 -27.04 -24.40 22.61
CA LYS A 242 -26.79 -24.99 23.93
C LYS A 242 -25.41 -25.63 24.09
N ASN A 243 -24.72 -25.90 23.00
CA ASN A 243 -23.43 -26.57 22.96
C ASN A 243 -22.69 -26.20 21.65
N PHE A 244 -21.45 -26.63 21.54
CA PHE A 244 -20.57 -26.38 20.40
C PHE A 244 -21.23 -26.83 19.08
N GLU A 245 -21.77 -28.03 19.01
CA GLU A 245 -22.38 -28.56 17.77
C GLU A 245 -23.56 -27.69 17.30
N ARG A 246 -24.39 -27.21 18.23
CA ARG A 246 -25.50 -26.30 17.90
C ARG A 246 -25.02 -24.92 17.48
N LEU A 247 -23.92 -24.45 18.08
CA LEU A 247 -23.29 -23.19 17.68
C LEU A 247 -22.75 -23.27 16.26
N MET A 248 -22.06 -24.35 15.89
CA MET A 248 -21.57 -24.58 14.53
C MET A 248 -22.71 -24.76 13.51
N GLN A 249 -23.83 -25.39 13.90
CA GLN A 249 -25.03 -25.43 13.06
C GLN A 249 -25.61 -24.03 12.81
N ALA A 250 -25.63 -23.17 13.85
CA ALA A 250 -26.06 -21.79 13.72
C ALA A 250 -25.11 -21.02 12.75
N HIS A 251 -23.79 -21.17 12.95
CA HIS A 251 -22.76 -20.60 12.06
C HIS A 251 -23.05 -20.95 10.59
N ASN A 252 -23.20 -22.24 10.26
CA ASN A 252 -23.43 -22.70 8.89
C ASN A 252 -24.74 -22.16 8.31
N THR A 253 -25.79 -22.09 9.11
CA THR A 253 -27.09 -21.55 8.70
C THR A 253 -26.99 -20.05 8.38
N ILE A 254 -26.25 -19.30 9.22
CA ILE A 254 -26.05 -17.87 9.03
C ILE A 254 -25.20 -17.62 7.79
N GLN A 255 -24.10 -18.34 7.65
CA GLN A 255 -23.22 -18.21 6.47
C GLN A 255 -23.97 -18.49 5.16
N SER A 256 -24.79 -19.55 5.12
CA SER A 256 -25.58 -19.86 3.92
C SER A 256 -26.72 -18.89 3.63
N LYS A 257 -27.22 -18.18 4.63
CA LYS A 257 -28.31 -17.20 4.51
C LYS A 257 -27.82 -15.77 4.25
N LEU A 258 -26.71 -15.37 4.88
CA LEU A 258 -26.20 -14.01 4.88
C LEU A 258 -24.88 -13.85 4.11
N TYR A 259 -24.27 -14.97 3.70
CA TYR A 259 -23.00 -15.00 2.93
C TYR A 259 -21.83 -14.34 3.63
N VAL A 260 -21.78 -14.37 4.95
CA VAL A 260 -20.69 -13.84 5.78
C VAL A 260 -20.03 -14.94 6.59
N PRO A 261 -18.69 -15.09 6.56
CA PRO A 261 -17.95 -15.96 7.44
C PRO A 261 -17.85 -15.30 8.82
N LEU A 262 -18.36 -15.96 9.88
CA LEU A 262 -18.31 -15.44 11.24
C LEU A 262 -17.07 -15.92 12.01
N LEU A 263 -16.60 -17.14 11.72
CA LEU A 263 -15.40 -17.76 12.28
C LEU A 263 -14.50 -18.27 11.15
N LEU A 264 -15.06 -19.09 10.30
CA LEU A 264 -14.38 -19.57 9.10
C LEU A 264 -15.38 -19.73 7.96
N GLY A 265 -14.87 -19.69 6.75
CA GLY A 265 -15.67 -19.83 5.55
C GLY A 265 -14.85 -20.31 4.37
N PHE A 266 -15.48 -20.32 3.21
CA PHE A 266 -14.80 -20.70 1.98
C PHE A 266 -15.15 -19.72 0.86
N THR A 267 -14.16 -19.36 0.09
CA THR A 267 -14.30 -18.62 -1.16
C THR A 267 -13.73 -19.43 -2.32
N VAL A 268 -13.82 -18.89 -3.51
CA VAL A 268 -13.27 -19.49 -4.74
C VAL A 268 -12.24 -18.54 -5.33
N ASN A 269 -11.03 -19.00 -5.46
CA ASN A 269 -9.92 -18.25 -6.07
C ASN A 269 -9.38 -18.99 -7.29
N VAL A 270 -8.71 -18.25 -8.17
CA VAL A 270 -8.00 -18.84 -9.32
C VAL A 270 -6.87 -19.74 -8.80
N ASP A 271 -6.75 -20.96 -9.36
CA ASP A 271 -5.60 -21.84 -9.15
C ASP A 271 -4.50 -21.46 -10.16
N PHE A 272 -3.47 -20.77 -9.68
CA PHE A 272 -2.40 -20.32 -10.55
C PHE A 272 -1.31 -21.39 -10.78
N LYS A 273 -1.31 -22.49 -10.03
CA LYS A 273 -0.34 -23.61 -10.22
C LYS A 273 -0.93 -24.80 -10.99
N ASP A 274 -2.24 -24.84 -11.22
CA ASP A 274 -2.91 -25.92 -11.95
C ASP A 274 -3.69 -25.34 -13.15
N SER A 275 -3.08 -25.48 -14.33
CA SER A 275 -3.69 -24.97 -15.58
C SER A 275 -4.94 -25.76 -16.01
N ASP A 276 -5.14 -26.98 -15.49
CA ASP A 276 -6.30 -27.82 -15.82
C ASP A 276 -7.51 -27.49 -14.94
N ASN A 277 -7.26 -26.95 -13.72
CA ASN A 277 -8.29 -26.52 -12.78
C ASN A 277 -8.20 -25.00 -12.57
N ALA A 278 -9.07 -24.24 -13.20
CA ALA A 278 -9.01 -22.79 -13.15
C ALA A 278 -9.25 -22.20 -11.74
N TYR A 279 -9.87 -22.96 -10.83
CA TYR A 279 -10.30 -22.44 -9.52
C TYR A 279 -10.08 -23.44 -8.37
N LEU A 280 -9.61 -22.92 -7.22
CA LEU A 280 -9.53 -23.61 -5.94
C LEU A 280 -10.54 -23.07 -4.93
N THR A 281 -11.04 -23.97 -4.07
CA THR A 281 -11.74 -23.59 -2.85
C THR A 281 -10.72 -23.13 -1.83
N THR A 282 -10.83 -21.89 -1.37
CA THR A 282 -9.90 -21.26 -0.43
C THR A 282 -10.56 -21.08 0.94
N LEU A 283 -9.87 -21.51 2.00
CA LEU A 283 -10.29 -21.26 3.38
C LEU A 283 -10.18 -19.75 3.69
N VAL A 284 -11.20 -19.23 4.33
CA VAL A 284 -11.23 -17.89 4.92
C VAL A 284 -11.36 -18.06 6.43
N THR A 285 -10.42 -17.53 7.17
CA THR A 285 -10.39 -17.58 8.64
C THR A 285 -10.96 -16.29 9.25
N TYR A 286 -11.22 -16.33 10.56
CA TYR A 286 -11.59 -15.15 11.34
C TYR A 286 -10.53 -14.06 11.21
N GLU A 287 -10.99 -12.83 11.10
CA GLU A 287 -10.17 -11.64 11.07
C GLU A 287 -10.47 -10.78 12.30
N PRO A 288 -9.46 -10.45 13.13
CA PRO A 288 -9.62 -9.61 14.30
C PRO A 288 -10.29 -8.27 14.02
N LEU A 289 -10.85 -7.62 15.03
CA LEU A 289 -11.50 -6.31 14.91
C LEU A 289 -10.54 -5.21 14.47
N LEU A 290 -9.30 -5.29 14.93
CA LEU A 290 -8.21 -4.36 14.61
C LEU A 290 -6.98 -5.13 14.12
N PRO A 291 -6.04 -4.48 13.41
CA PRO A 291 -4.80 -5.09 12.95
C PRO A 291 -3.90 -5.60 14.09
N ALA A 292 -2.97 -6.50 13.76
CA ALA A 292 -2.05 -7.14 14.71
C ALA A 292 -1.29 -6.14 15.58
N ASP A 293 -0.85 -5.04 15.00
CA ASP A 293 -0.13 -4.00 15.70
C ASP A 293 -0.89 -3.38 16.88
N PHE A 294 -2.20 -3.19 16.77
CA PHE A 294 -3.01 -2.72 17.90
C PHE A 294 -2.85 -3.63 19.13
N TYR A 295 -2.78 -4.95 18.94
CA TYR A 295 -2.66 -5.91 20.03
C TYR A 295 -1.26 -5.96 20.62
N GLU A 296 -0.24 -5.50 19.88
CA GLU A 296 1.15 -5.42 20.33
C GLU A 296 1.47 -4.05 20.96
N ASN A 297 1.11 -2.97 20.27
CA ASN A 297 1.58 -1.61 20.53
C ASN A 297 0.46 -0.60 20.83
N GLY A 298 -0.81 -1.01 20.82
CA GLY A 298 -1.95 -0.10 21.00
C GLY A 298 -1.91 0.66 22.35
N THR A 299 -2.24 1.95 22.29
CA THR A 299 -2.27 2.83 23.46
C THR A 299 -3.41 2.46 24.44
N ASP A 300 -3.34 2.95 25.67
CA ASP A 300 -4.40 2.77 26.65
C ASP A 300 -5.75 3.36 26.17
N GLU A 301 -5.70 4.51 25.45
CA GLU A 301 -6.87 5.16 24.88
C GLU A 301 -7.50 4.32 23.76
N GLN A 302 -6.69 3.74 22.89
CA GLN A 302 -7.15 2.83 21.82
C GLN A 302 -7.77 1.57 22.42
N LYS A 303 -7.14 1.00 23.45
CA LYS A 303 -7.64 -0.17 24.17
C LYS A 303 -8.97 0.12 24.87
N GLU A 304 -9.13 1.29 25.50
CA GLU A 304 -10.41 1.67 26.10
C GLU A 304 -11.50 1.92 25.04
N ALA A 305 -11.17 2.48 23.88
CA ALA A 305 -12.10 2.60 22.76
C ALA A 305 -12.56 1.23 22.25
N TYR A 306 -11.64 0.26 22.13
CA TYR A 306 -11.94 -1.13 21.78
C TYR A 306 -12.89 -1.79 22.79
N PHE A 307 -12.64 -1.69 24.08
CA PHE A 307 -13.53 -2.23 25.10
C PHE A 307 -14.89 -1.51 25.14
N THR A 308 -14.91 -0.21 24.92
CA THR A 308 -16.14 0.57 24.79
C THR A 308 -16.99 0.10 23.61
N TYR A 309 -16.38 -0.19 22.48
CA TYR A 309 -17.03 -0.81 21.33
C TYR A 309 -17.64 -2.15 21.69
N LEU A 310 -16.88 -3.07 22.30
CA LEU A 310 -17.36 -4.39 22.70
C LEU A 310 -18.52 -4.31 23.70
N ARG A 311 -18.45 -3.45 24.74
CA ARG A 311 -19.54 -3.21 25.70
C ARG A 311 -20.80 -2.74 24.98
N THR A 312 -20.65 -1.78 24.08
CA THR A 312 -21.77 -1.19 23.34
C THR A 312 -22.43 -2.21 22.43
N VAL A 313 -21.65 -2.90 21.60
CA VAL A 313 -22.17 -3.83 20.59
C VAL A 313 -22.73 -5.10 21.24
N SER A 314 -22.10 -5.62 22.29
CA SER A 314 -22.63 -6.78 23.05
C SER A 314 -23.96 -6.46 23.77
N ALA A 315 -24.11 -5.24 24.29
CA ALA A 315 -25.38 -4.78 24.86
C ALA A 315 -26.49 -4.68 23.79
N MET A 316 -26.15 -4.17 22.58
CA MET A 316 -27.08 -4.17 21.44
C MET A 316 -27.47 -5.58 21.01
N ALA A 317 -26.57 -6.57 21.10
CA ALA A 317 -26.88 -7.98 20.88
C ALA A 317 -27.78 -8.60 21.95
N GLY A 318 -28.10 -7.88 23.04
CA GLY A 318 -28.87 -8.34 24.16
C GLY A 318 -28.13 -9.27 25.14
N GLN A 319 -26.79 -9.28 25.07
CA GLN A 319 -25.91 -10.04 25.99
C GLN A 319 -24.65 -9.16 26.29
N PRO A 320 -24.79 -8.15 27.17
CA PRO A 320 -23.65 -7.29 27.50
C PRO A 320 -22.52 -8.11 28.14
N PHE A 321 -21.30 -7.91 27.70
CA PHE A 321 -20.13 -8.60 28.23
C PHE A 321 -19.70 -8.00 29.58
N ASP A 322 -19.35 -8.85 30.52
CA ASP A 322 -18.65 -8.44 31.73
C ASP A 322 -17.14 -8.30 31.50
N GLU A 323 -16.40 -7.76 32.47
CA GLU A 323 -14.95 -7.48 32.33
C GLU A 323 -14.13 -8.76 32.01
N THR A 324 -14.54 -9.91 32.60
CA THR A 324 -13.87 -11.20 32.33
C THR A 324 -14.07 -11.63 30.87
N GLN A 325 -15.25 -11.41 30.33
CA GLN A 325 -15.60 -11.72 28.94
C GLN A 325 -14.89 -10.78 27.97
N LEU A 326 -14.78 -9.49 28.32
CA LEU A 326 -14.04 -8.51 27.52
C LEU A 326 -12.55 -8.87 27.42
N GLU A 327 -11.91 -9.20 28.53
CA GLU A 327 -10.51 -9.63 28.54
C GLU A 327 -10.31 -10.98 27.81
N ALA A 328 -11.24 -11.93 27.94
CA ALA A 328 -11.17 -13.19 27.20
C ALA A 328 -11.29 -12.99 25.68
N PHE A 329 -12.16 -12.07 25.25
CA PHE A 329 -12.31 -11.71 23.85
C PHE A 329 -11.04 -11.03 23.32
N TYR A 330 -10.49 -10.07 24.07
CA TYR A 330 -9.24 -9.40 23.72
C TYR A 330 -8.07 -10.38 23.62
N ALA A 331 -7.94 -11.30 24.59
CA ALA A 331 -6.88 -12.31 24.59
C ALA A 331 -6.98 -13.25 23.38
N PHE A 332 -8.20 -13.65 23.00
CA PHE A 332 -8.44 -14.43 21.78
C PHE A 332 -8.00 -13.67 20.53
N GLU A 333 -8.44 -12.41 20.35
CA GLU A 333 -8.07 -11.65 19.17
C GLU A 333 -6.57 -11.36 19.11
N LYS A 334 -5.93 -11.08 20.25
CA LYS A 334 -4.48 -10.91 20.35
C LYS A 334 -3.73 -12.17 19.91
N ASP A 335 -4.18 -13.34 20.32
CA ASP A 335 -3.56 -14.62 19.92
C ASP A 335 -3.75 -14.88 18.42
N ILE A 336 -4.94 -14.67 17.87
CA ILE A 336 -5.21 -14.76 16.44
C ILE A 336 -4.33 -13.77 15.65
N ALA A 337 -4.26 -12.52 16.08
CA ALA A 337 -3.49 -11.48 15.44
C ALA A 337 -1.97 -11.79 15.39
N SER A 338 -1.43 -12.36 16.49
CA SER A 338 -0.01 -12.73 16.59
C SER A 338 0.40 -13.90 15.66
N HIS A 339 -0.58 -14.65 15.14
CA HIS A 339 -0.37 -15.76 14.19
C HIS A 339 -0.80 -15.42 12.77
N THR A 340 -1.20 -14.19 12.51
CA THR A 340 -1.51 -13.72 11.15
C THR A 340 -0.23 -13.40 10.41
N MET A 341 -0.11 -13.83 9.15
CA MET A 341 1.03 -13.51 8.29
C MET A 341 1.24 -12.00 8.18
N THR A 342 2.50 -11.58 8.22
CA THR A 342 2.88 -10.20 7.87
C THR A 342 2.56 -9.92 6.39
N ALA A 343 2.52 -8.63 6.00
CA ALA A 343 2.30 -8.24 4.61
C ALA A 343 3.33 -8.87 3.65
N VAL A 344 4.60 -8.92 4.06
CA VAL A 344 5.69 -9.56 3.30
C VAL A 344 5.45 -11.05 3.12
N GLN A 345 5.08 -11.77 4.20
CA GLN A 345 4.77 -13.20 4.12
C GLN A 345 3.52 -13.47 3.26
N ALA A 346 2.50 -12.62 3.35
CA ALA A 346 1.28 -12.74 2.57
C ALA A 346 1.50 -12.43 1.06
N ALA A 347 2.51 -11.65 0.72
CA ALA A 347 2.93 -11.38 -0.64
C ALA A 347 3.70 -12.56 -1.26
N ASP A 348 4.33 -13.42 -0.45
CA ASP A 348 5.02 -14.61 -0.93
C ASP A 348 4.01 -15.66 -1.40
N MET A 349 3.95 -15.84 -2.71
CA MET A 349 3.03 -16.78 -3.36
C MET A 349 3.31 -18.25 -3.01
N ASP A 350 4.56 -18.62 -2.70
CA ASP A 350 4.88 -19.99 -2.28
C ASP A 350 4.49 -20.22 -0.83
N ALA A 351 4.68 -19.25 0.03
CA ALA A 351 4.25 -19.31 1.43
C ALA A 351 2.72 -19.44 1.56
N THR A 352 1.97 -18.80 0.66
CA THR A 352 0.50 -18.78 0.68
C THR A 352 -0.17 -19.90 -0.14
N TYR A 353 0.57 -20.65 -0.95
CA TYR A 353 0.01 -21.74 -1.75
C TYR A 353 0.05 -23.09 -1.03
N ASN A 354 -0.72 -23.23 0.04
CA ASN A 354 -0.83 -24.45 0.83
C ASN A 354 -2.10 -25.23 0.45
N VAL A 355 -1.99 -26.16 -0.51
CA VAL A 355 -3.12 -26.97 -0.97
C VAL A 355 -3.23 -28.24 -0.15
N LEU A 356 -4.19 -28.30 0.75
CA LEU A 356 -4.47 -29.41 1.63
C LEU A 356 -5.57 -30.31 1.09
N LYS A 357 -5.46 -31.64 1.35
CA LYS A 357 -6.56 -32.58 1.17
C LYS A 357 -7.60 -32.36 2.26
N LYS A 358 -8.80 -32.92 2.04
CA LYS A 358 -9.91 -32.80 3.00
C LYS A 358 -9.56 -33.32 4.39
N GLU A 359 -8.80 -34.40 4.47
CA GLU A 359 -8.36 -35.02 5.71
C GLU A 359 -7.35 -34.13 6.43
N GLU A 360 -6.38 -33.57 5.72
CA GLU A 360 -5.38 -32.65 6.25
C GLU A 360 -6.02 -31.33 6.73
N LEU A 361 -7.05 -30.84 6.01
CA LEU A 361 -7.84 -29.68 6.47
C LEU A 361 -8.64 -30.03 7.74
N ALA A 362 -9.16 -31.25 7.86
CA ALA A 362 -9.90 -31.70 9.06
C ALA A 362 -9.00 -31.76 10.30
N ASP A 363 -7.72 -32.10 10.13
CA ASP A 363 -6.74 -32.17 11.22
C ASP A 363 -6.46 -30.79 11.83
N LEU A 364 -6.68 -29.69 11.09
CA LEU A 364 -6.56 -28.32 11.61
C LEU A 364 -7.72 -27.98 12.58
N PHE A 365 -8.87 -28.67 12.48
CA PHE A 365 -10.08 -28.40 13.27
C PHE A 365 -10.59 -29.69 13.93
N PRO A 366 -9.89 -30.25 14.93
CA PRO A 366 -10.10 -31.62 15.40
C PRO A 366 -11.47 -31.89 16.03
N GLU A 367 -12.13 -30.86 16.61
CA GLU A 367 -13.49 -31.00 17.18
C GLU A 367 -14.60 -30.58 16.20
N LEU A 368 -14.23 -30.08 15.02
CA LEU A 368 -15.19 -29.71 14.00
C LEU A 368 -15.44 -30.89 13.05
N THR A 369 -16.67 -31.38 12.97
CA THR A 369 -17.04 -32.33 11.95
C THR A 369 -17.08 -31.64 10.60
N LEU A 370 -15.96 -31.60 9.90
CA LEU A 370 -15.80 -30.86 8.64
C LEU A 370 -16.83 -31.30 7.58
N GLY A 371 -17.23 -32.58 7.60
CA GLY A 371 -18.29 -33.10 6.74
C GLY A 371 -19.64 -32.46 6.97
N ASP A 372 -20.00 -32.19 8.22
CA ASP A 372 -21.25 -31.51 8.56
C ASP A 372 -21.13 -30.01 8.31
N PHE A 373 -19.96 -29.42 8.56
CA PHE A 373 -19.68 -28.01 8.25
C PHE A 373 -19.82 -27.73 6.75
N LEU A 374 -19.32 -28.63 5.89
CA LEU A 374 -19.43 -28.53 4.44
C LEU A 374 -20.82 -29.04 3.91
N ALA A 375 -21.64 -29.69 4.73
CA ALA A 375 -22.86 -30.38 4.28
C ALA A 375 -23.90 -29.46 3.63
N GLY A 376 -23.94 -28.19 4.07
CA GLY A 376 -24.83 -27.14 3.54
C GLY A 376 -24.25 -26.41 2.32
N SER A 377 -23.00 -26.67 1.93
CA SER A 377 -22.35 -25.98 0.83
C SER A 377 -22.15 -26.89 -0.38
N MET A 378 -22.14 -26.31 -1.59
CA MET A 378 -21.77 -27.05 -2.82
C MET A 378 -20.29 -27.49 -2.82
N LEU A 379 -19.50 -27.04 -1.86
CA LEU A 379 -18.08 -27.37 -1.68
C LEU A 379 -17.83 -28.76 -1.10
N ARG A 380 -18.85 -29.42 -0.61
CA ARG A 380 -18.77 -30.80 -0.03
C ARG A 380 -18.09 -31.82 -0.92
N LYS A 381 -18.17 -31.64 -2.25
CA LYS A 381 -17.60 -32.57 -3.24
C LYS A 381 -16.12 -32.30 -3.54
N LYS A 382 -15.55 -31.23 -3.06
CA LYS A 382 -14.14 -30.90 -3.31
C LYS A 382 -13.21 -31.76 -2.47
N SER A 383 -12.06 -32.08 -3.02
CA SER A 383 -11.05 -32.94 -2.39
C SER A 383 -9.79 -32.18 -1.97
N LYS A 384 -9.63 -30.96 -2.48
CA LYS A 384 -8.49 -30.08 -2.22
C LYS A 384 -8.96 -28.68 -1.84
N TYR A 385 -8.24 -28.05 -0.93
CA TYR A 385 -8.53 -26.72 -0.40
C TYR A 385 -7.24 -25.92 -0.28
N LEU A 386 -7.25 -24.69 -0.72
CA LEU A 386 -6.17 -23.74 -0.47
C LEU A 386 -6.32 -23.16 0.94
N VAL A 387 -5.29 -23.25 1.74
CA VAL A 387 -5.21 -22.66 3.08
C VAL A 387 -4.05 -21.67 3.07
N PRO A 388 -4.30 -20.39 2.77
CA PRO A 388 -3.21 -19.41 2.62
C PRO A 388 -2.33 -19.30 3.86
N ASP A 389 -2.94 -19.27 5.05
CA ASP A 389 -2.24 -19.21 6.34
C ASP A 389 -2.60 -20.44 7.18
N VAL A 390 -1.68 -21.40 7.20
CA VAL A 390 -1.87 -22.68 7.90
C VAL A 390 -1.73 -22.49 9.41
N GLU A 391 -0.83 -21.63 9.87
CA GLU A 391 -0.60 -21.43 11.30
C GLU A 391 -1.79 -20.66 11.91
N LEU A 392 -2.31 -19.64 11.24
CA LEU A 392 -3.56 -18.97 11.64
C LEU A 392 -4.73 -19.96 11.69
N ALA A 393 -4.86 -20.84 10.67
CA ALA A 393 -5.92 -21.85 10.65
C ALA A 393 -5.79 -22.84 11.81
N LYS A 394 -4.58 -23.26 12.19
CA LYS A 394 -4.35 -24.12 13.38
C LYS A 394 -4.69 -23.40 14.67
N THR A 395 -4.27 -22.14 14.81
CA THR A 395 -4.57 -21.32 15.98
C THR A 395 -6.09 -21.18 16.15
N LEU A 396 -6.81 -20.82 15.10
CA LEU A 396 -8.27 -20.78 15.13
C LEU A 396 -8.89 -22.15 15.48
N GLY A 397 -8.33 -23.23 14.91
CA GLY A 397 -8.77 -24.61 15.19
C GLY A 397 -8.64 -24.97 16.66
N SER A 398 -7.61 -24.50 17.37
CA SER A 398 -7.43 -24.72 18.81
C SER A 398 -8.53 -24.06 19.67
N TYR A 399 -9.13 -22.98 19.18
CA TYR A 399 -10.30 -22.34 19.81
C TYR A 399 -11.63 -22.96 19.37
N MET A 400 -11.69 -23.60 18.21
CA MET A 400 -12.95 -24.20 17.71
C MET A 400 -13.27 -25.53 18.41
N THR A 401 -13.46 -25.46 19.73
CA THR A 401 -13.64 -26.61 20.62
C THR A 401 -14.86 -26.42 21.53
N LYS A 402 -15.29 -27.51 22.20
CA LYS A 402 -16.38 -27.47 23.16
C LYS A 402 -16.08 -26.60 24.38
N GLU A 403 -14.80 -26.55 24.76
CA GLU A 403 -14.35 -25.76 25.91
C GLU A 403 -14.54 -24.25 25.63
N HIS A 404 -14.31 -23.79 24.41
CA HIS A 404 -14.42 -22.40 24.03
C HIS A 404 -15.80 -21.97 23.50
N THR A 405 -16.87 -22.83 23.72
CA THR A 405 -18.20 -22.56 23.16
C THR A 405 -18.72 -21.15 23.51
N GLU A 406 -18.52 -20.66 24.74
CA GLU A 406 -18.97 -19.33 25.16
C GLU A 406 -18.16 -18.21 24.48
N LEU A 407 -16.86 -18.36 24.38
CA LEU A 407 -16.00 -17.42 23.65
C LEU A 407 -16.41 -17.32 22.17
N LEU A 408 -16.56 -18.48 21.50
CA LEU A 408 -16.98 -18.51 20.09
C LEU A 408 -18.37 -17.90 19.88
N ARG A 409 -19.28 -18.02 20.88
CA ARG A 409 -20.57 -17.36 20.87
C ARG A 409 -20.43 -15.84 20.84
N MET A 410 -19.56 -15.28 21.70
CA MET A 410 -19.27 -13.86 21.75
C MET A 410 -18.67 -13.39 20.40
N VAL A 411 -17.66 -14.11 19.89
CA VAL A 411 -17.00 -13.80 18.63
C VAL A 411 -18.01 -13.77 17.48
N MET A 412 -18.86 -14.79 17.36
CA MET A 412 -19.89 -14.84 16.30
C MET A 412 -20.92 -13.70 16.40
N GLN A 413 -21.31 -13.28 17.60
CA GLN A 413 -22.23 -12.16 17.78
C GLN A 413 -21.61 -10.85 17.31
N ILE A 414 -20.38 -10.57 17.75
CA ILE A 414 -19.65 -9.35 17.36
C ILE A 414 -19.38 -9.35 15.86
N SER A 415 -18.90 -10.48 15.30
CA SER A 415 -18.65 -10.60 13.85
C SER A 415 -19.90 -10.34 13.02
N LEU A 416 -21.07 -10.89 13.45
CA LEU A 416 -22.34 -10.68 12.76
C LEU A 416 -22.75 -9.21 12.77
N LEU A 417 -22.64 -8.54 13.92
CA LEU A 417 -22.99 -7.12 14.05
C LEU A 417 -22.02 -6.24 13.28
N ARG A 418 -20.70 -6.51 13.35
CA ARG A 418 -19.67 -5.82 12.57
C ARG A 418 -19.95 -5.89 11.08
N SER A 419 -20.25 -7.10 10.57
CA SER A 419 -20.47 -7.31 9.12
C SER A 419 -21.63 -6.50 8.54
N PHE A 420 -22.58 -6.12 9.37
CA PHE A 420 -23.78 -5.38 8.92
C PHE A 420 -23.94 -4.01 9.60
N SER A 421 -22.92 -3.54 10.31
CA SER A 421 -22.99 -2.27 11.08
C SER A 421 -23.42 -1.08 10.21
N ALA A 422 -22.93 -0.99 8.99
CA ALA A 422 -23.25 0.08 8.05
C ALA A 422 -24.70 0.07 7.55
N TYR A 423 -25.45 -1.03 7.69
CA TYR A 423 -26.78 -1.24 7.12
C TYR A 423 -27.90 -1.38 8.14
N LEU A 424 -27.55 -1.47 9.43
CA LEU A 424 -28.50 -1.67 10.53
C LEU A 424 -28.81 -0.32 11.24
N THR A 425 -28.59 -0.22 12.53
CA THR A 425 -28.90 1.01 13.28
C THR A 425 -27.80 2.05 13.17
N THR A 426 -28.18 3.33 13.30
CA THR A 426 -27.21 4.44 13.32
C THR A 426 -26.26 4.34 14.52
N ASP A 427 -26.74 3.89 15.68
CA ASP A 427 -25.89 3.71 16.87
C ASP A 427 -24.81 2.63 16.67
N LEU A 428 -25.16 1.53 15.99
CA LEU A 428 -24.19 0.47 15.67
C LEU A 428 -23.15 0.95 14.66
N GLN A 429 -23.58 1.69 13.65
CA GLN A 429 -22.70 2.32 12.67
C GLN A 429 -21.76 3.30 13.36
N ASP A 430 -22.28 4.18 14.23
CA ASP A 430 -21.48 5.17 14.93
C ASP A 430 -20.46 4.51 15.88
N ALA A 431 -20.83 3.44 16.58
CA ALA A 431 -19.89 2.69 17.40
C ALA A 431 -18.73 2.13 16.59
N THR A 432 -19.01 1.58 15.40
CA THR A 432 -17.97 1.04 14.50
C THR A 432 -17.05 2.13 13.95
N LEU A 433 -17.61 3.27 13.52
CA LEU A 433 -16.83 4.41 13.07
C LEU A 433 -16.01 5.07 14.19
N THR A 434 -16.53 5.05 15.43
CA THR A 434 -15.81 5.55 16.61
C THR A 434 -14.56 4.71 16.90
N LEU A 435 -14.70 3.38 16.85
CA LEU A 435 -13.55 2.48 17.02
C LEU A 435 -12.51 2.70 15.95
N ALA A 436 -12.93 2.79 14.68
CA ALA A 436 -12.03 3.05 13.58
C ALA A 436 -11.27 4.37 13.75
N ALA A 437 -11.99 5.47 14.03
CA ALA A 437 -11.38 6.78 14.25
C ALA A 437 -10.41 6.82 15.45
N ALA A 438 -10.73 6.11 16.55
CA ALA A 438 -9.83 6.02 17.70
C ALA A 438 -8.55 5.25 17.40
N TYR A 439 -8.64 4.23 16.52
CA TYR A 439 -7.49 3.46 16.09
C TYR A 439 -6.63 4.26 15.08
N THR A 440 -7.26 4.83 14.06
CA THR A 440 -6.54 5.52 12.97
C THR A 440 -6.08 6.94 13.31
N GLY A 441 -6.64 7.56 14.36
CA GLY A 441 -6.41 8.98 14.64
C GLY A 441 -7.09 9.94 13.66
N THR A 442 -7.78 9.43 12.64
CA THR A 442 -8.47 10.24 11.62
C THR A 442 -9.92 10.55 11.99
N PRO A 443 -10.51 11.65 11.51
CA PRO A 443 -11.93 11.93 11.70
C PRO A 443 -12.83 10.83 11.13
N LYS A 444 -13.98 10.62 11.75
CA LYS A 444 -15.01 9.73 11.20
C LYS A 444 -15.43 10.21 9.81
N LEU A 445 -15.65 9.29 8.89
CA LEU A 445 -16.29 9.60 7.62
C LEU A 445 -17.67 10.23 7.84
N THR A 446 -17.99 11.20 7.02
CA THR A 446 -19.36 11.74 6.96
C THR A 446 -20.31 10.67 6.42
N GLU A 447 -21.60 10.87 6.60
CA GLU A 447 -22.61 9.94 6.09
C GLU A 447 -22.58 9.79 4.57
N ASP A 448 -22.36 10.88 3.87
CA ASP A 448 -22.26 10.90 2.41
C ASP A 448 -21.01 10.15 1.93
N GLU A 449 -19.87 10.36 2.57
CA GLU A 449 -18.63 9.65 2.27
C GLU A 449 -18.75 8.16 2.53
N LEU A 450 -19.26 7.77 3.71
CA LEU A 450 -19.48 6.35 4.01
C LEU A 450 -20.46 5.70 3.03
N ALA A 451 -21.55 6.39 2.70
CA ALA A 451 -22.51 5.88 1.73
C ALA A 451 -21.89 5.74 0.34
N LEU A 452 -21.04 6.69 -0.08
CA LEU A 452 -20.31 6.59 -1.34
C LEU A 452 -19.36 5.39 -1.35
N GLU A 453 -18.57 5.18 -0.30
CA GLU A 453 -17.66 4.03 -0.21
C GLU A 453 -18.41 2.70 -0.33
N LEU A 454 -19.57 2.59 0.33
CA LEU A 454 -20.42 1.40 0.22
C LEU A 454 -21.01 1.22 -1.19
N VAL A 455 -21.34 2.31 -1.89
CA VAL A 455 -21.79 2.23 -3.30
C VAL A 455 -20.65 1.85 -4.22
N LYS A 456 -19.44 2.37 -4.04
CA LYS A 456 -18.23 1.96 -4.76
C LYS A 456 -18.02 0.45 -4.61
N GLN A 457 -18.14 -0.07 -3.39
CA GLN A 457 -17.97 -1.49 -3.12
C GLN A 457 -19.00 -2.37 -3.84
N TRP A 458 -20.28 -2.03 -3.72
CA TRP A 458 -21.36 -2.93 -4.10
C TRP A 458 -21.94 -2.70 -5.51
N MET A 459 -21.77 -1.50 -6.05
CA MET A 459 -22.33 -1.12 -7.35
C MET A 459 -21.34 -0.28 -8.20
N PRO A 460 -20.07 -0.69 -8.33
CA PRO A 460 -19.05 0.15 -8.97
C PRO A 460 -19.38 0.47 -10.42
N LEU A 461 -19.90 -0.47 -11.19
CA LEU A 461 -20.20 -0.25 -12.62
C LEU A 461 -21.35 0.71 -12.84
N ASP A 462 -22.43 0.61 -12.05
CA ASP A 462 -23.57 1.53 -12.15
C ASP A 462 -23.19 2.93 -11.65
N LEU A 463 -22.37 3.01 -10.59
CA LEU A 463 -21.83 4.27 -10.08
C LEU A 463 -20.92 4.96 -11.12
N GLY A 464 -20.00 4.22 -11.69
CA GLY A 464 -19.08 4.76 -12.68
C GLY A 464 -19.80 5.16 -13.98
N ASP A 465 -20.87 4.45 -14.39
CA ASP A 465 -21.71 4.90 -15.51
C ASP A 465 -22.44 6.22 -15.20
N CYS A 466 -22.92 6.38 -13.95
CA CYS A 466 -23.49 7.66 -13.51
C CYS A 466 -22.44 8.79 -13.58
N TRP A 467 -21.20 8.54 -13.12
CA TRP A 467 -20.11 9.50 -13.19
C TRP A 467 -19.76 9.94 -14.61
N LEU A 468 -19.55 8.97 -15.52
CA LEU A 468 -19.25 9.30 -16.92
C LEU A 468 -20.38 10.08 -17.59
N ARG A 469 -21.65 9.73 -17.31
CA ARG A 469 -22.80 10.45 -17.84
C ARG A 469 -22.96 11.86 -17.28
N SER A 470 -22.73 12.03 -15.98
CA SER A 470 -22.77 13.35 -15.33
C SER A 470 -21.69 14.27 -15.90
N ARG A 471 -20.48 13.76 -16.11
CA ARG A 471 -19.34 14.55 -16.56
C ARG A 471 -19.32 14.83 -18.07
N TYR A 472 -19.62 13.83 -18.88
CA TYR A 472 -19.45 13.88 -20.34
C TYR A 472 -20.75 13.82 -21.14
N GLY A 473 -21.87 13.55 -20.50
CA GLY A 473 -23.15 13.41 -21.17
C GLY A 473 -23.15 12.28 -22.21
N LEU A 474 -23.37 12.61 -23.46
CA LEU A 474 -23.32 11.70 -24.62
C LEU A 474 -22.10 12.02 -25.53
N SER A 475 -21.09 12.70 -25.02
CA SER A 475 -19.87 13.03 -25.77
C SER A 475 -19.08 11.75 -26.10
N SER A 476 -18.33 11.77 -27.22
CA SER A 476 -17.33 10.76 -27.58
C SER A 476 -15.98 10.95 -26.91
N GLU A 477 -15.80 12.05 -26.18
CA GLU A 477 -14.53 12.43 -25.55
C GLU A 477 -13.90 11.32 -24.68
N PRO A 478 -14.64 10.59 -23.82
CA PRO A 478 -14.06 9.48 -23.07
C PRO A 478 -13.49 8.35 -23.94
N ASP A 479 -14.15 8.06 -25.06
CA ASP A 479 -13.69 7.04 -26.00
C ASP A 479 -12.44 7.51 -26.78
N GLU A 480 -12.34 8.80 -27.10
CA GLU A 480 -11.18 9.42 -27.76
C GLU A 480 -9.96 9.41 -26.81
N ILE A 481 -10.13 9.76 -25.54
CA ILE A 481 -9.09 9.66 -24.50
C ILE A 481 -8.60 8.21 -24.41
N LYS A 482 -9.51 7.25 -24.28
CA LYS A 482 -9.21 5.82 -24.22
C LYS A 482 -8.39 5.36 -25.44
N GLN A 483 -8.76 5.78 -26.65
CA GLN A 483 -8.03 5.45 -27.87
C GLN A 483 -6.61 6.03 -27.89
N ASN A 484 -6.43 7.29 -27.47
CA ASN A 484 -5.14 7.93 -27.41
C ASN A 484 -4.20 7.24 -26.41
N VAL A 485 -4.70 6.89 -25.23
CA VAL A 485 -3.94 6.14 -24.22
C VAL A 485 -3.63 4.72 -24.71
N THR A 486 -4.55 4.06 -25.39
CA THR A 486 -4.32 2.72 -25.99
C THR A 486 -3.19 2.76 -27.04
N LYS A 487 -3.07 3.86 -27.79
CA LYS A 487 -1.94 4.04 -28.70
C LYS A 487 -0.62 4.13 -27.95
N LEU A 488 -0.58 4.91 -26.86
CA LEU A 488 0.61 5.02 -26.02
C LEU A 488 1.03 3.65 -25.44
N VAL A 489 0.07 2.83 -24.99
CA VAL A 489 0.33 1.45 -24.58
C VAL A 489 0.98 0.63 -25.69
N THR A 490 0.49 0.80 -26.93
CA THR A 490 1.04 0.08 -28.10
C THR A 490 2.49 0.47 -28.38
N ASP A 491 2.79 1.77 -28.33
CA ASP A 491 4.16 2.29 -28.57
C ASP A 491 5.13 1.75 -27.49
N ILE A 492 4.72 1.73 -26.23
CA ILE A 492 5.49 1.19 -25.09
C ILE A 492 5.73 -0.32 -25.26
N LEU A 493 4.71 -1.09 -25.62
CA LEU A 493 4.87 -2.53 -25.88
C LEU A 493 5.83 -2.84 -27.01
N GLU A 494 5.83 -2.02 -28.06
CA GLU A 494 6.80 -2.16 -29.17
C GLU A 494 8.22 -1.85 -28.72
N GLU A 495 8.38 -0.83 -27.87
CA GLU A 495 9.70 -0.50 -27.34
C GLU A 495 10.25 -1.60 -26.45
N TYR A 496 9.44 -2.16 -25.54
CA TYR A 496 9.87 -3.32 -24.74
C TYR A 496 10.28 -4.51 -25.60
N ARG A 497 9.56 -4.81 -26.70
CA ARG A 497 9.98 -5.89 -27.63
C ARG A 497 11.35 -5.65 -28.25
N LYS A 498 11.67 -4.40 -28.61
CA LYS A 498 13.00 -4.02 -29.14
C LYS A 498 14.08 -4.18 -28.07
N GLN A 499 13.81 -3.73 -26.84
CA GLN A 499 14.75 -3.85 -25.73
C GLN A 499 15.05 -5.32 -25.41
N VAL A 500 14.04 -6.20 -25.38
CA VAL A 500 14.23 -7.65 -25.20
C VAL A 500 15.16 -8.25 -26.25
N ASP A 501 15.08 -7.81 -27.52
CA ASP A 501 15.95 -8.30 -28.58
C ASP A 501 17.41 -7.91 -28.35
N ALA A 502 17.66 -6.81 -27.67
CA ALA A 502 19.01 -6.31 -27.37
C ALA A 502 19.69 -7.02 -26.18
N ILE A 503 18.95 -7.73 -25.30
CA ILE A 503 19.51 -8.42 -24.15
C ILE A 503 20.43 -9.56 -24.61
N ASP A 504 21.71 -9.50 -24.28
CA ASP A 504 22.72 -10.45 -24.76
C ASP A 504 22.82 -11.76 -23.97
N TRP A 505 22.40 -11.73 -22.70
CA TRP A 505 22.49 -12.87 -21.80
C TRP A 505 21.28 -13.83 -21.84
N LEU A 506 20.18 -13.42 -22.46
CA LEU A 506 19.02 -14.28 -22.67
C LEU A 506 19.16 -15.13 -23.94
N SER A 507 18.80 -16.40 -23.85
CA SER A 507 18.70 -17.27 -25.00
C SER A 507 17.59 -16.83 -25.97
N ASP A 508 17.73 -17.17 -27.25
CA ASP A 508 16.70 -16.90 -28.26
C ASP A 508 15.33 -17.50 -27.87
N LYS A 509 15.36 -18.67 -27.21
CA LYS A 509 14.13 -19.34 -26.73
C LYS A 509 13.43 -18.50 -25.67
N THR A 510 14.17 -17.96 -24.72
CA THR A 510 13.63 -17.11 -23.63
C THR A 510 13.13 -15.79 -24.18
N LYS A 511 13.88 -15.14 -25.11
CA LYS A 511 13.43 -13.93 -25.82
C LYS A 511 12.10 -14.16 -26.56
N VAL A 512 11.93 -15.30 -27.22
CA VAL A 512 10.64 -15.65 -27.86
C VAL A 512 9.52 -15.73 -26.85
N ARG A 513 9.73 -16.33 -25.68
CA ARG A 513 8.71 -16.40 -24.62
C ARG A 513 8.34 -15.04 -24.06
N ILE A 514 9.32 -14.18 -23.79
CA ILE A 514 9.08 -12.79 -23.37
C ILE A 514 8.23 -12.06 -24.41
N ARG A 515 8.58 -12.13 -25.71
CA ARG A 515 7.79 -11.52 -26.78
C ARG A 515 6.37 -12.08 -26.87
N ASN A 516 6.18 -13.39 -26.64
CA ASN A 516 4.87 -13.97 -26.59
C ASN A 516 4.06 -13.42 -25.40
N LYS A 517 4.68 -13.28 -24.22
CA LYS A 517 4.04 -12.70 -23.03
C LYS A 517 3.59 -11.26 -23.29
N LEU A 518 4.43 -10.43 -23.90
CA LEU A 518 4.07 -9.07 -24.34
C LEU A 518 2.99 -9.05 -25.44
N THR A 519 2.92 -10.08 -26.30
CA THR A 519 1.95 -10.15 -27.38
C THR A 519 0.58 -10.61 -26.89
N LEU A 520 0.56 -11.50 -25.91
CA LEU A 520 -0.65 -12.04 -25.30
C LEU A 520 -1.11 -11.24 -24.08
N LEU A 521 -0.43 -10.13 -23.77
CA LEU A 521 -0.83 -9.26 -22.68
C LEU A 521 -2.23 -8.70 -22.95
N GLU A 522 -3.15 -9.00 -22.03
CA GLU A 522 -4.51 -8.48 -22.11
C GLU A 522 -4.55 -7.02 -21.64
N LEU A 523 -5.16 -6.15 -22.45
CA LEU A 523 -5.25 -4.72 -22.17
C LEU A 523 -6.66 -4.34 -21.72
N ARG A 524 -6.79 -3.83 -20.49
CA ARG A 524 -8.03 -3.29 -19.93
C ARG A 524 -7.83 -1.79 -19.72
N ILE A 525 -8.17 -1.00 -20.73
CA ILE A 525 -7.91 0.42 -20.77
C ILE A 525 -9.21 1.21 -20.57
N GLY A 526 -9.23 2.13 -19.62
CA GLY A 526 -10.32 3.05 -19.35
C GLY A 526 -11.50 2.40 -18.63
N PHE A 527 -12.51 2.00 -19.35
CA PHE A 527 -13.74 1.41 -18.83
C PHE A 527 -14.22 0.27 -19.75
N PRO A 528 -15.05 -0.67 -19.23
CA PRO A 528 -15.57 -1.77 -20.03
C PRO A 528 -16.51 -1.26 -21.14
N GLU A 529 -16.45 -1.88 -22.32
CA GLU A 529 -17.35 -1.55 -23.46
C GLU A 529 -18.81 -1.76 -23.10
N GLU A 530 -19.11 -2.90 -22.47
CA GLU A 530 -20.40 -3.15 -21.87
C GLU A 530 -20.35 -2.72 -20.40
N ARG A 531 -20.81 -1.50 -20.11
CA ARG A 531 -20.95 -0.97 -18.74
C ARG A 531 -22.08 -1.65 -17.98
N ARG A 532 -22.26 -2.94 -18.21
CA ARG A 532 -23.17 -3.80 -17.48
C ARG A 532 -22.36 -4.71 -16.59
N ASP A 533 -22.83 -4.87 -15.38
CA ASP A 533 -22.28 -5.83 -14.48
C ASP A 533 -22.16 -7.21 -15.15
N PRO A 534 -20.94 -7.80 -15.28
CA PRO A 534 -20.73 -9.08 -15.97
C PRO A 534 -21.53 -10.22 -15.33
N TRP A 535 -21.82 -10.11 -14.03
CA TRP A 535 -22.66 -11.05 -13.30
C TRP A 535 -24.14 -10.69 -13.35
N ASN A 536 -24.49 -9.54 -13.94
CA ASN A 536 -25.87 -9.02 -14.09
C ASN A 536 -26.68 -9.10 -12.78
N TYR A 537 -26.02 -8.98 -11.61
CA TYR A 537 -26.69 -9.08 -10.30
C TYR A 537 -27.83 -8.08 -10.20
N SER A 538 -27.62 -6.89 -10.74
CA SER A 538 -28.63 -5.84 -10.72
C SER A 538 -29.85 -6.13 -11.60
N GLY A 539 -29.75 -7.09 -12.53
CA GLY A 539 -30.88 -7.59 -13.33
C GLY A 539 -31.76 -8.59 -12.56
N HIS A 540 -31.26 -9.20 -11.49
CA HIS A 540 -31.95 -10.26 -10.74
C HIS A 540 -32.88 -9.77 -9.65
N PHE A 541 -32.80 -8.50 -9.23
CA PHE A 541 -33.66 -7.93 -8.20
C PHE A 541 -33.81 -6.42 -8.32
N SER A 542 -34.84 -5.87 -7.67
CA SER A 542 -35.06 -4.43 -7.58
C SER A 542 -34.29 -3.86 -6.41
N VAL A 543 -33.49 -2.83 -6.65
CA VAL A 543 -32.80 -2.09 -5.59
C VAL A 543 -33.82 -1.19 -4.89
N SER A 544 -33.86 -1.26 -3.57
CA SER A 544 -34.75 -0.45 -2.73
C SER A 544 -34.07 0.83 -2.27
N GLU A 545 -34.73 1.95 -2.37
CA GLU A 545 -34.29 3.23 -1.77
C GLU A 545 -34.52 3.33 -0.26
N GLU A 546 -35.08 2.28 0.36
CA GLU A 546 -35.33 2.22 1.80
C GLU A 546 -34.50 1.15 2.51
N ASN A 547 -34.14 0.05 1.84
CA ASN A 547 -33.60 -1.16 2.48
C ASN A 547 -32.23 -1.58 1.94
N GLY A 548 -31.19 -0.92 2.40
CA GLY A 548 -29.80 -1.21 2.03
C GLY A 548 -29.33 -2.60 2.44
N PHE A 549 -29.73 -3.09 3.61
CA PHE A 549 -29.43 -4.44 4.06
C PHE A 549 -29.90 -5.52 3.08
N PHE A 550 -31.15 -5.41 2.61
CA PHE A 550 -31.69 -6.35 1.63
C PHE A 550 -30.91 -6.32 0.32
N THR A 551 -30.54 -5.11 -0.14
CA THR A 551 -29.74 -4.94 -1.35
C THR A 551 -28.40 -5.66 -1.25
N VAL A 552 -27.66 -5.46 -0.16
CA VAL A 552 -26.36 -6.12 0.07
C VAL A 552 -26.51 -7.64 0.17
N GLN A 553 -27.52 -8.13 0.90
CA GLN A 553 -27.78 -9.57 0.99
C GLN A 553 -28.03 -10.19 -0.40
N ARG A 554 -28.79 -9.52 -1.27
CA ARG A 554 -29.08 -10.02 -2.62
C ARG A 554 -27.85 -10.00 -3.51
N ILE A 555 -27.02 -8.96 -3.44
CA ILE A 555 -25.77 -8.89 -4.16
C ILE A 555 -24.82 -10.02 -3.71
N SER A 556 -24.66 -10.21 -2.40
CA SER A 556 -23.82 -11.29 -1.83
C SER A 556 -24.27 -12.68 -2.30
N GLU A 557 -25.60 -12.92 -2.36
CA GLU A 557 -26.17 -14.17 -2.89
C GLU A 557 -25.76 -14.40 -4.35
N VAL A 558 -25.86 -13.37 -5.19
CA VAL A 558 -25.54 -13.49 -6.62
C VAL A 558 -24.04 -13.73 -6.82
N TYR A 559 -23.18 -13.02 -6.10
CA TYR A 559 -21.73 -13.24 -6.15
C TYR A 559 -21.33 -14.64 -5.70
N ALA A 560 -21.88 -15.13 -4.59
CA ALA A 560 -21.60 -16.48 -4.11
C ALA A 560 -22.02 -17.55 -5.12
N ASN A 561 -23.20 -17.39 -5.75
CA ASN A 561 -23.68 -18.31 -6.78
C ASN A 561 -22.81 -18.24 -8.05
N ALA A 562 -22.36 -17.05 -8.45
CA ALA A 562 -21.49 -16.86 -9.60
C ALA A 562 -20.12 -17.52 -9.40
N ALA A 563 -19.50 -17.30 -8.24
CA ALA A 563 -18.23 -17.93 -7.88
C ALA A 563 -18.32 -19.47 -7.89
N MET A 564 -19.40 -20.01 -7.32
CA MET A 564 -19.63 -21.47 -7.35
C MET A 564 -19.87 -22.01 -8.75
N ASN A 565 -20.59 -21.27 -9.61
CA ASN A 565 -20.80 -21.67 -10.99
C ASN A 565 -19.49 -21.65 -11.79
N ALA A 566 -18.66 -20.61 -11.61
CA ALA A 566 -17.35 -20.53 -12.25
C ALA A 566 -16.48 -21.76 -11.88
N GLN A 567 -16.42 -22.11 -10.60
CA GLN A 567 -15.65 -23.28 -10.13
C GLN A 567 -16.24 -24.60 -10.65
N ASN A 568 -17.57 -24.79 -10.63
CA ASN A 568 -18.19 -26.03 -11.03
C ASN A 568 -18.07 -26.33 -12.53
N ASN A 569 -18.08 -25.29 -13.35
CA ASN A 569 -17.97 -25.37 -14.80
C ASN A 569 -16.54 -25.19 -15.30
N ASN A 570 -15.60 -24.88 -14.38
CA ASN A 570 -14.19 -24.62 -14.68
C ASN A 570 -14.05 -23.62 -15.84
N TYR A 571 -14.78 -22.48 -15.74
CA TYR A 571 -14.72 -21.43 -16.76
C TYR A 571 -13.28 -20.95 -16.91
N ARG A 572 -12.80 -20.90 -18.16
CA ARG A 572 -11.46 -20.41 -18.45
C ARG A 572 -11.40 -18.91 -18.26
N LYS A 573 -10.18 -18.40 -17.98
CA LYS A 573 -9.90 -16.97 -17.82
C LYS A 573 -10.37 -16.09 -18.98
N GLU A 574 -10.39 -16.63 -20.19
CA GLU A 574 -10.86 -15.96 -21.43
C GLU A 574 -12.32 -15.48 -21.38
N GLU A 575 -13.13 -16.04 -20.48
CA GLU A 575 -14.53 -15.65 -20.31
C GLU A 575 -14.74 -14.55 -19.26
N ASP A 576 -13.70 -14.24 -18.46
CA ASP A 576 -13.77 -13.18 -17.46
C ASP A 576 -13.52 -11.81 -18.11
N LYS A 577 -14.58 -11.05 -18.31
CA LYS A 577 -14.55 -9.67 -18.84
C LYS A 577 -14.58 -8.60 -17.74
N SER A 578 -14.45 -8.99 -16.47
CA SER A 578 -14.47 -8.06 -15.35
C SER A 578 -13.15 -7.30 -15.24
N PHE A 579 -13.21 -6.07 -14.71
CA PHE A 579 -12.07 -5.32 -14.25
C PHE A 579 -11.82 -5.65 -12.78
N ALA A 580 -10.56 -5.82 -12.39
CA ALA A 580 -10.17 -5.94 -10.99
C ALA A 580 -10.13 -4.56 -10.33
N LEU A 581 -9.70 -3.53 -11.07
CA LEU A 581 -9.71 -2.14 -10.66
C LEU A 581 -10.96 -1.44 -11.20
N ASP A 582 -11.69 -0.76 -10.34
CA ASP A 582 -12.82 0.05 -10.77
C ASP A 582 -12.36 1.25 -11.60
N PHE A 583 -13.02 1.55 -12.69
CA PHE A 583 -12.54 2.55 -13.67
C PHE A 583 -12.58 4.01 -13.17
N PHE A 584 -13.06 4.25 -11.99
CA PHE A 584 -12.95 5.51 -11.25
C PHE A 584 -11.85 5.50 -10.18
N MET A 585 -11.06 4.45 -10.07
CA MET A 585 -9.86 4.41 -9.23
C MET A 585 -8.71 5.14 -9.92
N VAL A 586 -7.98 5.95 -9.16
CA VAL A 586 -6.74 6.58 -9.60
C VAL A 586 -5.59 5.64 -9.24
N ASN A 587 -5.48 4.59 -9.99
CA ASN A 587 -4.47 3.55 -9.87
C ASN A 587 -4.32 2.82 -11.21
N ALA A 588 -3.32 1.95 -11.33
CA ALA A 588 -3.15 0.99 -12.39
C ALA A 588 -2.72 -0.35 -11.80
N GLY A 589 -2.64 -1.42 -12.58
CA GLY A 589 -2.19 -2.70 -12.05
C GLY A 589 -1.92 -3.76 -13.14
N TYR A 590 -0.87 -4.56 -12.91
CA TYR A 590 -0.62 -5.79 -13.64
C TYR A 590 -1.14 -7.00 -12.86
N LEU A 591 -1.89 -7.85 -13.50
CA LEU A 591 -2.43 -9.08 -12.94
C LEU A 591 -1.69 -10.29 -13.55
N ALA A 592 -0.68 -10.79 -12.86
CA ALA A 592 0.21 -11.85 -13.34
C ALA A 592 -0.55 -13.14 -13.72
N GLN A 593 -1.55 -13.51 -12.92
CA GLN A 593 -2.38 -14.71 -13.16
C GLN A 593 -3.25 -14.63 -14.43
N ASN A 594 -3.42 -13.44 -14.98
CA ASN A 594 -4.18 -13.20 -16.20
C ASN A 594 -3.29 -12.74 -17.35
N ASN A 595 -2.01 -12.45 -17.09
CA ASN A 595 -1.14 -11.70 -17.99
C ASN A 595 -1.86 -10.47 -18.54
N ARG A 596 -2.30 -9.57 -17.64
CA ARG A 596 -3.22 -8.47 -17.96
C ARG A 596 -2.81 -7.18 -17.26
N ILE A 597 -2.84 -6.05 -17.95
CA ILE A 597 -2.78 -4.72 -17.35
C ILE A 597 -4.16 -4.07 -17.31
N GLU A 598 -4.41 -3.32 -16.26
CA GLU A 598 -5.62 -2.51 -16.08
C GLU A 598 -5.24 -1.05 -15.82
N ILE A 599 -5.70 -0.17 -16.69
CA ILE A 599 -5.50 1.28 -16.57
C ILE A 599 -6.88 1.95 -16.47
N PRO A 600 -7.37 2.24 -15.26
CA PRO A 600 -8.65 2.88 -15.03
C PRO A 600 -8.78 4.27 -15.65
N PHE A 601 -9.98 4.64 -16.05
CA PHE A 601 -10.24 5.91 -16.72
C PHE A 601 -9.96 7.14 -15.85
N ALA A 602 -10.15 7.01 -14.53
CA ALA A 602 -9.86 8.12 -13.60
C ALA A 602 -8.39 8.56 -13.64
N LEU A 603 -7.45 7.64 -13.91
CA LEU A 603 -6.03 7.96 -14.08
C LEU A 603 -5.74 8.74 -15.38
N MET A 604 -6.62 8.67 -16.39
CA MET A 604 -6.45 9.31 -17.69
C MET A 604 -6.85 10.80 -17.65
N GLN A 605 -6.41 11.50 -16.62
CA GLN A 605 -6.68 12.91 -16.36
C GLN A 605 -5.41 13.62 -15.87
N LYS A 606 -5.43 14.97 -15.88
CA LYS A 606 -4.35 15.75 -15.24
C LYS A 606 -4.23 15.40 -13.75
N PRO A 607 -3.01 15.27 -13.24
CA PRO A 607 -1.73 15.64 -13.88
C PRO A 607 -1.08 14.51 -14.71
N PHE A 608 -1.66 13.31 -14.78
CA PHE A 608 -1.03 12.16 -15.44
C PHE A 608 -1.20 12.17 -16.97
N TYR A 609 -2.35 12.60 -17.45
CA TYR A 609 -2.66 12.70 -18.88
C TYR A 609 -3.37 14.01 -19.22
N ASP A 610 -2.95 14.65 -20.31
CA ASP A 610 -3.59 15.82 -20.90
C ASP A 610 -3.65 15.67 -22.42
N GLU A 611 -4.84 15.67 -22.99
CA GLU A 611 -5.05 15.58 -24.44
C GLU A 611 -4.39 16.70 -25.24
N ASN A 612 -4.14 17.86 -24.57
CA ASN A 612 -3.50 19.02 -25.17
C ASN A 612 -1.99 19.08 -24.92
N ALA A 613 -1.42 18.15 -24.17
CA ALA A 613 0.00 18.05 -23.93
C ALA A 613 0.73 17.38 -25.13
N SER A 614 2.06 17.54 -25.19
CA SER A 614 2.87 16.82 -26.15
C SER A 614 2.88 15.31 -25.86
N TYR A 615 3.33 14.55 -26.84
CA TYR A 615 3.53 13.11 -26.67
C TYR A 615 4.49 12.80 -25.52
N GLU A 616 5.60 13.54 -25.43
CA GLU A 616 6.64 13.36 -24.43
C GLU A 616 6.16 13.75 -23.02
N GLU A 617 5.33 14.77 -22.89
CA GLU A 617 4.70 15.12 -21.60
C GLU A 617 3.78 14.00 -21.11
N ASN A 618 2.91 13.46 -21.98
CA ASN A 618 2.06 12.34 -21.64
C ASN A 618 2.86 11.04 -21.41
N LEU A 619 4.00 10.89 -22.10
CA LEU A 619 4.92 9.77 -21.90
C LEU A 619 5.59 9.83 -20.52
N ALA A 620 6.00 11.01 -20.06
CA ALA A 620 6.57 11.24 -18.74
C ALA A 620 5.52 11.08 -17.61
N GLY A 621 4.25 11.33 -17.90
CA GLY A 621 3.13 11.16 -16.99
C GLY A 621 2.56 9.73 -17.02
N ILE A 622 1.40 9.56 -17.65
CA ILE A 622 0.70 8.27 -17.72
C ILE A 622 1.53 7.20 -18.43
N GLY A 623 2.40 7.60 -19.37
CA GLY A 623 3.28 6.66 -20.08
C GLY A 623 4.24 5.93 -19.16
N PHE A 624 4.79 6.61 -18.15
CA PHE A 624 5.61 5.97 -17.12
C PHE A 624 4.81 4.91 -16.37
N ILE A 625 3.60 5.24 -15.92
CA ILE A 625 2.75 4.32 -15.16
C ILE A 625 2.39 3.09 -16.03
N ILE A 626 2.04 3.28 -17.30
CA ILE A 626 1.77 2.19 -18.23
C ILE A 626 3.00 1.30 -18.41
N ALA A 627 4.18 1.90 -18.60
CA ALA A 627 5.43 1.15 -18.74
C ALA A 627 5.77 0.37 -17.47
N HIS A 628 5.53 0.96 -16.29
CA HIS A 628 5.69 0.31 -14.99
C HIS A 628 4.79 -0.92 -14.86
N GLU A 629 3.51 -0.82 -15.19
CA GLU A 629 2.61 -1.97 -15.14
C GLU A 629 2.99 -3.09 -16.13
N ILE A 630 3.48 -2.72 -17.30
CA ILE A 630 4.00 -3.71 -18.26
C ILE A 630 5.29 -4.36 -17.74
N ALA A 631 6.16 -3.61 -17.05
CA ALA A 631 7.40 -4.12 -16.47
C ALA A 631 7.16 -5.18 -15.38
N HIS A 632 6.05 -5.08 -14.64
CA HIS A 632 5.65 -6.12 -13.69
C HIS A 632 5.43 -7.52 -14.31
N ALA A 633 5.28 -7.60 -15.63
CA ALA A 633 5.30 -8.92 -16.29
C ALA A 633 6.67 -9.63 -16.17
N PHE A 634 7.73 -8.90 -15.81
CA PHE A 634 9.12 -9.34 -15.80
C PHE A 634 9.85 -9.11 -14.48
N ASP A 635 9.19 -8.54 -13.48
CA ASP A 635 9.71 -8.39 -12.13
C ASP A 635 9.90 -9.76 -11.43
N PRO A 636 10.50 -9.86 -10.23
CA PRO A 636 10.71 -11.11 -9.51
C PRO A 636 9.45 -11.97 -9.32
N THR A 637 8.28 -11.35 -9.27
CA THR A 637 6.99 -12.04 -9.21
C THR A 637 6.49 -12.42 -10.59
N GLY A 638 6.51 -11.48 -11.53
CA GLY A 638 5.97 -11.65 -12.88
C GLY A 638 6.70 -12.68 -13.73
N VAL A 639 8.03 -12.81 -13.60
CA VAL A 639 8.82 -13.84 -14.31
C VAL A 639 8.43 -15.27 -13.94
N ARG A 640 7.72 -15.46 -12.83
CA ARG A 640 7.24 -16.77 -12.37
C ARG A 640 5.96 -17.21 -13.09
N PHE A 641 5.34 -16.34 -13.89
CA PHE A 641 4.14 -16.61 -14.68
C PHE A 641 4.47 -16.62 -16.17
N ASP A 642 3.94 -17.58 -16.88
CA ASP A 642 4.09 -17.67 -18.32
C ASP A 642 3.10 -16.74 -19.06
N GLU A 643 3.14 -16.76 -20.38
CA GLU A 643 2.30 -15.97 -21.27
C GLU A 643 0.79 -16.20 -21.14
N ASN A 644 0.39 -17.30 -20.49
CA ASN A 644 -1.01 -17.62 -20.21
C ASN A 644 -1.41 -17.31 -18.76
N GLY A 645 -0.48 -16.75 -17.97
CA GLY A 645 -0.67 -16.48 -16.55
C GLY A 645 -0.66 -17.74 -15.69
N ALA A 646 -0.05 -18.83 -16.16
CA ALA A 646 0.21 -20.02 -15.36
C ALA A 646 1.56 -19.90 -14.65
N PHE A 647 1.60 -20.30 -13.38
CA PHE A 647 2.83 -20.32 -12.59
C PHE A 647 3.77 -21.41 -13.13
N ASN A 648 4.77 -20.99 -13.88
CA ASN A 648 5.65 -21.88 -14.61
C ASN A 648 7.01 -21.24 -14.83
N THR A 649 8.06 -21.86 -14.32
CA THR A 649 9.44 -21.43 -14.55
C THR A 649 9.81 -21.66 -16.03
N TRP A 650 10.17 -20.60 -16.74
CA TRP A 650 10.43 -20.62 -18.17
C TRP A 650 11.84 -20.14 -18.55
N MET A 651 12.60 -19.59 -17.62
CA MET A 651 14.03 -19.31 -17.74
C MET A 651 14.84 -20.58 -17.51
N THR A 652 16.04 -20.67 -18.07
CA THR A 652 17.03 -21.69 -17.72
C THR A 652 17.62 -21.41 -16.34
N GLU A 653 18.26 -22.39 -15.71
CA GLU A 653 18.93 -22.20 -14.41
C GLU A 653 20.01 -21.09 -14.47
N GLU A 654 20.74 -20.98 -15.58
CA GLU A 654 21.78 -19.96 -15.79
C GLU A 654 21.14 -18.55 -15.92
N GLU A 655 20.05 -18.44 -16.67
CA GLU A 655 19.31 -17.18 -16.82
C GLU A 655 18.67 -16.76 -15.50
N THR A 656 18.11 -17.70 -14.74
CA THR A 656 17.54 -17.44 -13.41
C THR A 656 18.60 -16.92 -12.46
N ALA A 657 19.77 -17.59 -12.38
CA ALA A 657 20.85 -17.16 -11.50
C ALA A 657 21.38 -15.75 -11.87
N ARG A 658 21.42 -15.42 -13.17
CA ARG A 658 21.82 -14.07 -13.62
C ARG A 658 20.76 -13.03 -13.31
N PHE A 659 19.49 -13.36 -13.47
CA PHE A 659 18.37 -12.49 -13.09
C PHE A 659 18.37 -12.20 -11.58
N GLU A 660 18.57 -13.25 -10.75
CA GLU A 660 18.67 -13.09 -9.29
C GLU A 660 19.86 -12.20 -8.89
N ALA A 661 21.02 -12.34 -9.56
CA ALA A 661 22.16 -11.44 -9.32
C ALA A 661 21.83 -9.96 -9.63
N TYR A 662 21.08 -9.68 -10.70
CA TYR A 662 20.62 -8.32 -10.98
C TYR A 662 19.62 -7.82 -9.91
N CYS A 663 18.77 -8.70 -9.40
CA CYS A 663 17.86 -8.35 -8.31
C CYS A 663 18.65 -7.99 -7.03
N ASP A 664 19.69 -8.73 -6.70
CA ASP A 664 20.57 -8.44 -5.56
C ASP A 664 21.28 -7.09 -5.73
N GLU A 665 21.82 -6.79 -6.91
CA GLU A 665 22.42 -5.49 -7.22
C GLU A 665 21.40 -4.35 -7.08
N LEU A 666 20.13 -4.56 -7.48
CA LEU A 666 19.08 -3.56 -7.35
C LEU A 666 18.64 -3.37 -5.90
N VAL A 667 18.59 -4.44 -5.10
CA VAL A 667 18.38 -4.35 -3.65
C VAL A 667 19.45 -3.46 -3.04
N ASP A 668 20.73 -3.75 -3.28
CA ASP A 668 21.86 -2.97 -2.74
C ASP A 668 21.83 -1.51 -3.20
N PHE A 669 21.36 -1.26 -4.43
CA PHE A 669 21.27 0.09 -4.98
C PHE A 669 20.23 0.98 -4.28
N TYR A 670 19.11 0.41 -3.80
CA TYR A 670 18.05 1.15 -3.11
C TYR A 670 18.17 1.09 -1.59
N ASP A 671 18.77 0.03 -1.04
CA ASP A 671 18.81 -0.19 0.39
C ASP A 671 19.52 0.94 1.14
N GLY A 672 18.93 1.37 2.25
CA GLY A 672 19.47 2.44 3.07
C GLY A 672 19.38 3.85 2.47
N PHE A 673 18.79 4.05 1.27
CA PHE A 673 18.59 5.40 0.73
C PHE A 673 17.66 6.21 1.62
N GLU A 674 18.19 7.25 2.26
CA GLU A 674 17.39 8.10 3.16
C GLU A 674 16.48 9.05 2.36
N ALA A 675 15.19 8.77 2.37
CA ALA A 675 14.18 9.63 1.74
C ALA A 675 13.87 10.86 2.60
N ALA A 676 13.84 10.69 3.91
CA ALA A 676 13.68 11.75 4.91
C ALA A 676 14.45 11.36 6.18
N PRO A 677 14.74 12.31 7.09
CA PRO A 677 15.54 12.03 8.27
C PRO A 677 15.07 10.79 9.07
N GLY A 678 15.87 9.72 9.07
CA GLY A 678 15.58 8.44 9.71
C GLY A 678 14.51 7.59 9.03
N ILE A 679 14.20 7.86 7.76
CA ILE A 679 13.29 7.07 6.93
C ILE A 679 14.06 6.66 5.68
N ALA A 680 14.48 5.41 5.64
CA ALA A 680 15.25 4.85 4.54
C ALA A 680 14.41 3.85 3.75
N ALA A 681 14.75 3.68 2.48
CA ALA A 681 14.18 2.62 1.65
C ALA A 681 14.73 1.25 2.10
N ASP A 682 13.86 0.25 2.12
CA ASP A 682 14.22 -1.17 2.23
C ASP A 682 14.26 -1.76 0.82
N GLY A 683 15.47 -2.01 0.32
CA GLY A 683 15.67 -2.49 -1.04
C GLY A 683 15.04 -3.86 -1.28
N SER A 684 14.98 -4.74 -0.27
CA SER A 684 14.39 -6.07 -0.39
C SER A 684 12.87 -6.03 -0.40
N LEU A 685 12.26 -5.23 0.47
CA LEU A 685 10.79 -5.05 0.52
C LEU A 685 10.28 -4.44 -0.78
N THR A 686 11.03 -3.51 -1.37
CA THR A 686 10.60 -2.71 -2.51
C THR A 686 11.15 -3.21 -3.86
N LEU A 687 11.77 -4.39 -3.91
CA LEU A 687 12.48 -4.91 -5.08
C LEU A 687 11.62 -4.96 -6.34
N SER A 688 10.42 -5.53 -6.29
CA SER A 688 9.55 -5.68 -7.47
C SER A 688 9.16 -4.31 -8.05
N GLU A 689 8.85 -3.36 -7.19
CA GLU A 689 8.47 -2.00 -7.58
C GLU A 689 9.67 -1.21 -8.14
N ASN A 690 10.83 -1.32 -7.48
CA ASN A 690 12.06 -0.69 -7.96
C ASN A 690 12.48 -1.25 -9.33
N TYR A 691 12.29 -2.56 -9.54
CA TYR A 691 12.53 -3.21 -10.82
C TYR A 691 11.63 -2.64 -11.92
N ALA A 692 10.33 -2.53 -11.64
CA ALA A 692 9.36 -1.97 -12.57
C ALA A 692 9.63 -0.50 -12.88
N ASP A 693 10.00 0.32 -11.88
CA ASP A 693 10.37 1.72 -12.05
C ASP A 693 11.59 1.90 -12.97
N GLN A 694 12.64 1.09 -12.77
CA GLN A 694 13.87 1.16 -13.59
C GLN A 694 13.57 0.83 -15.04
N LEU A 695 12.87 -0.26 -15.30
CA LEU A 695 12.52 -0.65 -16.68
C LEU A 695 11.57 0.36 -17.34
N ALA A 696 10.61 0.88 -16.58
CA ALA A 696 9.67 1.88 -17.08
C ALA A 696 10.40 3.15 -17.54
N LEU A 697 11.28 3.69 -16.68
CA LEU A 697 12.03 4.89 -17.01
C LEU A 697 12.95 4.68 -18.21
N GLN A 698 13.63 3.53 -18.30
CA GLN A 698 14.45 3.16 -19.45
C GLN A 698 13.61 3.11 -20.73
N CYS A 699 12.45 2.48 -20.71
CA CYS A 699 11.55 2.35 -21.84
C CYS A 699 11.06 3.71 -22.35
N ILE A 700 10.51 4.54 -21.47
CA ILE A 700 9.98 5.85 -21.87
C ILE A 700 11.06 6.83 -22.27
N THR A 701 12.25 6.75 -21.68
CA THR A 701 13.43 7.54 -22.10
C THR A 701 13.84 7.17 -23.52
N SER A 702 13.89 5.87 -23.85
CA SER A 702 14.19 5.41 -25.21
C SER A 702 13.17 5.92 -26.23
N LEU A 703 11.88 5.89 -25.90
CA LEU A 703 10.82 6.45 -26.73
C LEU A 703 10.95 7.96 -26.93
N ALA A 704 11.19 8.71 -25.85
CA ALA A 704 11.35 10.16 -25.90
C ALA A 704 12.52 10.57 -26.81
N LEU A 705 13.66 9.88 -26.73
CA LEU A 705 14.85 10.12 -27.54
C LEU A 705 14.67 9.85 -29.05
N GLN A 706 13.57 9.17 -29.46
CA GLN A 706 13.24 9.01 -30.89
C GLN A 706 12.86 10.36 -31.50
N ASN A 707 12.37 11.32 -30.72
CA ASN A 707 12.17 12.69 -31.14
C ASN A 707 13.47 13.50 -30.92
N LYS A 708 14.19 13.81 -32.02
CA LYS A 708 15.45 14.56 -31.95
C LYS A 708 15.35 15.99 -31.41
N ASN A 709 14.12 16.51 -31.25
CA ASN A 709 13.87 17.85 -30.75
C ASN A 709 13.27 17.81 -29.30
N VAL A 710 13.26 16.66 -28.65
CA VAL A 710 12.75 16.53 -27.29
C VAL A 710 13.61 17.35 -26.32
N ASP A 711 12.94 18.04 -25.40
CA ASP A 711 13.57 18.65 -24.24
C ASP A 711 13.63 17.61 -23.12
N MET A 712 14.77 16.91 -23.03
CA MET A 712 14.95 15.86 -22.01
C MET A 712 14.95 16.39 -20.57
N GLN A 713 15.39 17.63 -20.36
CA GLN A 713 15.30 18.24 -19.03
C GLN A 713 13.83 18.45 -18.62
N LYS A 714 13.00 18.96 -19.55
CA LYS A 714 11.55 19.09 -19.31
C LYS A 714 10.92 17.72 -19.06
N PHE A 715 11.25 16.72 -19.90
CA PHE A 715 10.76 15.35 -19.79
C PHE A 715 10.98 14.76 -18.39
N TYR A 716 12.21 14.81 -17.86
CA TYR A 716 12.51 14.29 -16.53
C TYR A 716 11.88 15.12 -15.41
N ARG A 717 11.75 16.45 -15.57
CA ARG A 717 11.01 17.28 -14.60
C ARG A 717 9.52 16.92 -14.57
N ASP A 718 8.91 16.66 -15.72
CA ASP A 718 7.50 16.25 -15.78
C ASP A 718 7.30 14.88 -15.14
N PHE A 719 8.23 13.94 -15.37
CA PHE A 719 8.26 12.66 -14.64
C PHE A 719 8.35 12.85 -13.12
N ALA A 720 9.28 13.70 -12.64
CA ALA A 720 9.43 13.89 -11.19
C ALA A 720 8.19 14.55 -10.54
N ARG A 721 7.46 15.39 -11.26
CA ARG A 721 6.28 16.12 -10.75
C ARG A 721 5.11 15.22 -10.40
N ILE A 722 4.89 14.12 -11.12
CA ILE A 722 3.79 13.20 -10.81
C ILE A 722 3.99 12.48 -9.48
N TRP A 723 5.21 12.48 -8.95
CA TRP A 723 5.61 11.84 -7.69
C TRP A 723 5.64 12.81 -6.50
N ALA A 724 5.29 14.09 -6.71
CA ALA A 724 5.23 15.04 -5.60
C ALA A 724 4.26 14.56 -4.52
N SER A 725 4.77 14.36 -3.31
CA SER A 725 3.98 13.87 -2.19
C SER A 725 4.44 14.43 -0.85
N THR A 726 3.56 14.40 0.12
CA THR A 726 3.84 14.71 1.52
C THR A 726 3.02 13.80 2.43
N SER A 727 3.55 13.49 3.61
CA SER A 727 2.88 12.62 4.59
C SER A 727 3.12 13.11 6.00
N THR A 728 2.38 12.56 6.97
CA THR A 728 2.77 12.63 8.37
C THR A 728 4.02 11.77 8.56
N ARG A 729 4.86 12.11 9.56
CA ARG A 729 6.05 11.33 9.85
C ARG A 729 5.72 9.88 10.22
N ASP A 730 4.68 9.72 11.01
CA ASP A 730 4.22 8.42 11.49
C ASP A 730 3.83 7.50 10.33
N TYR A 731 3.09 8.05 9.36
CA TYR A 731 2.76 7.32 8.14
C TYR A 731 4.00 6.98 7.31
N ALA A 732 4.95 7.92 7.18
CA ALA A 732 6.17 7.67 6.41
C ALA A 732 7.03 6.55 7.03
N VAL A 733 7.11 6.48 8.37
CA VAL A 733 7.78 5.37 9.08
C VAL A 733 7.04 4.06 8.86
N TYR A 734 5.71 4.07 8.97
CA TYR A 734 4.89 2.89 8.72
C TYR A 734 5.05 2.39 7.28
N ALA A 735 4.92 3.28 6.30
CA ALA A 735 5.06 2.94 4.88
C ALA A 735 6.46 2.37 4.58
N GLY A 736 7.52 2.98 5.11
CA GLY A 736 8.89 2.48 4.95
C GLY A 736 9.11 1.03 5.43
N ALA A 737 8.30 0.57 6.39
CA ALA A 737 8.38 -0.79 6.92
C ALA A 737 7.38 -1.79 6.31
N ASN A 738 6.34 -1.33 5.59
CA ASN A 738 5.22 -2.19 5.18
C ASN A 738 4.79 -2.01 3.71
N ASP A 739 5.11 -0.88 3.07
CA ASP A 739 4.74 -0.64 1.67
C ASP A 739 5.79 -1.28 0.75
N THR A 740 5.32 -1.97 -0.27
CA THR A 740 6.18 -2.54 -1.31
C THR A 740 6.75 -1.49 -2.26
N HIS A 741 6.24 -0.26 -2.21
CA HIS A 741 6.80 0.87 -2.96
C HIS A 741 7.86 1.60 -2.14
N ALA A 742 8.98 1.91 -2.78
CA ALA A 742 9.97 2.78 -2.17
C ALA A 742 9.39 4.21 -1.96
N PRO A 743 9.88 4.99 -0.99
CA PRO A 743 9.48 6.39 -0.85
C PRO A 743 9.64 7.16 -2.17
N ASP A 744 8.71 8.06 -2.50
CA ASP A 744 8.67 8.75 -3.81
C ASP A 744 9.98 9.45 -4.18
N LYS A 745 10.70 9.98 -3.19
CA LYS A 745 12.05 10.53 -3.40
C LYS A 745 13.02 9.47 -3.91
N ALA A 746 12.97 8.25 -3.39
CA ALA A 746 13.80 7.15 -3.84
C ALA A 746 13.38 6.67 -5.25
N ARG A 747 12.07 6.54 -5.51
CA ARG A 747 11.52 6.18 -6.83
C ARG A 747 12.02 7.13 -7.92
N VAL A 748 12.06 8.45 -7.65
CA VAL A 748 12.56 9.43 -8.61
C VAL A 748 14.08 9.44 -8.66
N ASN A 749 14.75 9.75 -7.55
CA ASN A 749 16.19 10.01 -7.55
C ASN A 749 17.01 8.79 -7.93
N ARG A 750 16.67 7.59 -7.44
CA ARG A 750 17.40 6.36 -7.80
C ARG A 750 17.14 5.96 -9.25
N ALA A 751 15.90 6.09 -9.75
CA ALA A 751 15.61 5.75 -11.13
C ALA A 751 16.35 6.68 -12.12
N VAL A 752 16.32 8.00 -11.92
CA VAL A 752 17.00 8.92 -12.85
C VAL A 752 18.53 8.87 -12.72
N ALA A 753 19.08 8.69 -11.50
CA ALA A 753 20.52 8.59 -11.28
C ALA A 753 21.14 7.36 -11.99
N ASN A 754 20.35 6.30 -12.18
CA ASN A 754 20.74 5.11 -12.93
C ASN A 754 20.66 5.29 -14.46
N CYS A 755 20.10 6.41 -14.93
CA CYS A 755 19.84 6.68 -16.35
C CYS A 755 20.91 7.60 -16.97
N THR A 756 21.74 7.08 -17.88
CA THR A 756 22.81 7.86 -18.57
C THR A 756 22.26 9.10 -19.27
N ALA A 757 21.11 9.00 -19.94
CA ALA A 757 20.50 10.12 -20.64
C ALA A 757 20.06 11.26 -19.68
N PHE A 758 19.68 10.95 -18.45
CA PHE A 758 19.43 11.95 -17.41
C PHE A 758 20.73 12.67 -17.02
N LEU A 759 21.79 11.91 -16.72
CA LEU A 759 23.08 12.48 -16.32
C LEU A 759 23.63 13.41 -17.40
N GLU A 760 23.50 13.03 -18.68
CA GLU A 760 23.88 13.88 -19.83
C GLU A 760 22.98 15.11 -19.95
N ALA A 761 21.67 14.98 -19.82
CA ALA A 761 20.73 16.09 -19.98
C ALA A 761 20.93 17.22 -18.94
N PHE A 762 21.36 16.86 -17.73
CA PHE A 762 21.59 17.80 -16.63
C PHE A 762 23.07 18.12 -16.39
N ASP A 763 23.99 17.64 -17.23
CA ASP A 763 25.43 17.77 -17.03
C ASP A 763 25.89 17.35 -15.63
N ILE A 764 25.40 16.18 -15.16
CA ILE A 764 25.73 15.60 -13.83
C ILE A 764 27.16 15.05 -13.87
N THR A 765 27.95 15.34 -12.86
CA THR A 765 29.36 14.95 -12.71
C THR A 765 29.62 14.29 -11.36
N GLU A 766 30.79 13.68 -11.15
CA GLU A 766 31.24 13.06 -9.88
C GLU A 766 31.16 13.99 -8.66
N LYS A 767 30.92 15.28 -8.84
CA LYS A 767 30.80 16.27 -7.77
C LYS A 767 29.36 16.50 -7.31
N ASP A 768 28.41 16.03 -8.09
CA ASP A 768 27.00 16.29 -7.89
C ASP A 768 26.35 15.11 -7.12
N GLY A 769 25.40 15.38 -6.25
CA GLY A 769 24.75 14.38 -5.38
C GLY A 769 23.96 13.32 -6.15
N MET A 770 23.51 13.64 -7.40
CA MET A 770 22.82 12.69 -8.27
C MET A 770 23.78 11.80 -9.08
N TRP A 771 25.11 11.94 -8.90
CA TRP A 771 26.07 11.10 -9.61
C TRP A 771 26.11 9.69 -9.03
N VAL A 772 26.07 8.70 -9.94
CA VAL A 772 26.34 7.29 -9.65
C VAL A 772 27.44 6.82 -10.60
N ASP A 773 28.51 6.24 -10.08
CA ASP A 773 29.59 5.69 -10.91
C ASP A 773 29.04 4.62 -11.86
N GLU A 774 29.56 4.57 -13.09
CA GLU A 774 29.10 3.61 -14.10
C GLU A 774 29.15 2.15 -13.63
N LYS A 775 30.15 1.80 -12.82
CA LYS A 775 30.31 0.45 -12.22
C LYS A 775 29.26 0.12 -11.16
N ASP A 776 28.63 1.13 -10.56
CA ASP A 776 27.63 1.01 -9.49
C ASP A 776 26.19 1.19 -10.03
N ARG A 777 26.04 1.45 -11.35
CA ARG A 777 24.74 1.50 -12.01
C ARG A 777 24.24 0.10 -12.31
N VAL A 778 23.00 -0.14 -12.00
CA VAL A 778 22.35 -1.42 -12.23
C VAL A 778 21.81 -1.48 -13.66
N SER A 779 22.16 -2.50 -14.41
CA SER A 779 21.69 -2.73 -15.77
C SER A 779 20.86 -4.00 -15.81
N LEU A 780 19.55 -3.83 -15.80
CA LEU A 780 18.59 -4.93 -15.78
C LEU A 780 18.41 -5.57 -17.14
N TRP A 781 18.46 -4.76 -18.21
CA TRP A 781 18.25 -5.20 -19.60
C TRP A 781 19.30 -4.60 -20.55
#